data_15374d2dc43a04af70bd362b57dde249
#
_entry.id   15374d2dc43a04af70bd362b57dde249
#
_cell.length_a   1.000
_cell.length_b   1.000
_cell.length_c   1.000
_cell.angle_alpha   90.00
_cell.angle_beta   90.00
_cell.angle_gamma   90.00
#
_symmetry.space_group_name_H-M   'P 1'
#
loop_
_entity.id
_entity.type
_entity.pdbx_description
1 polymer ?
#
loop_
_entity_poly.entity_id
_entity_poly.type
_entity_poly.pdbx_seq_one_letter_code
_entity_poly.pdbx_strand_id
1 'polypeptide(L)'
;MAGASVLPPRLARGWRLVLAAAALCWSTGGRADRPAATPQLSVGAPAGFDQLLATQEAMVDVYLGGRVVGQTRLRYSSGKVTFLNVDAVLALVPDLVDVPTARTALARAELDAHPELVCPPDADPAHCRTLQPADAGVIFDEARFRIELVFHPRLRAVHPAGERRYLPAPEARLSLVNQIGGTVAGSGNYLDYTLLNRAILGYGHARLRSEMSYSSRYGLLADTLAAEVDAPGYRYAAGVLWTPGIDLTGRRRIVGVGVQSQIDTRLDRTLIAGSPLVVSLAVRSRVDVLRDGRLLTSRTYEAGNQALDTSSLPDGAYEVMLHIAEAGGAARDERRFFTKNAAIAAIGDPIVFAYAGLLANDRVGTFIAPSRTPFYEAGVARRLSPQIALDATVLGTDGNALLELGGYWLGRAAQVRAAALASVRGQAGVLVQGASSGTARFNYAFDLRRVWSPAGRALIPLGESDETAMLMRVGPAARLATGGFSQVNGTINYALPRGQFALSGFYREDRRMRASYGLGPSLTVPLIQRGGVQVTVRGDATISNQGRAVFLGISLQRLRGTAAWSASAGLRANNVGSGRSGMSPVGGIAGAWQKAQVLGGELAVSGGVEREVAGTLARGHADLRTTAAALYADLAQPLAGDNGATQYSFGFQTTAAATRRALVLQGRDRNDSIIVVAVREEGAVRRGEAGAPFEVLVDNAPRGIVRPGETLAVSVPAYRQYAVRLRSTGEALMHLDGGTRQVSVYPGTVARLEWTTRQVVAMFGRLLWRDGTPVANAAVHAPGAIGNTDDAGYFQVETVRDAVLTVQAPDGRTCELPVRASARPDGYAALGTLRCAGPSLVNRIADARP
;
A
#
# COMPACT_ATOMS: atom_id res chain seq x y z
N MET A 1 8.51 19.91 -65.67
CA MET A 1 7.30 19.66 -66.45
C MET A 1 6.26 19.20 -65.45
N ALA A 2 5.51 20.06 -64.83
CA ALA A 2 4.23 20.63 -65.22
C ALA A 2 3.13 19.55 -65.21
N GLY A 3 2.23 19.68 -64.26
CA GLY A 3 1.00 18.95 -64.15
C GLY A 3 0.25 19.26 -62.88
N ALA A 4 -0.36 20.46 -62.81
CA ALA A 4 -1.38 20.85 -61.87
C ALA A 4 -2.73 20.24 -62.20
N SER A 5 -3.51 19.73 -61.23
CA SER A 5 -4.96 19.63 -61.31
C SER A 5 -5.58 19.62 -59.91
N VAL A 6 -6.08 20.74 -59.49
CA VAL A 6 -7.47 21.20 -59.28
C VAL A 6 -8.27 20.27 -58.31
N LEU A 7 -8.40 20.73 -57.06
CA LEU A 7 -9.43 20.32 -56.10
C LEU A 7 -10.74 21.12 -56.36
N PRO A 8 -11.93 20.53 -56.32
CA PRO A 8 -13.19 21.27 -56.28
C PRO A 8 -13.59 21.64 -54.85
N PRO A 9 -14.25 22.80 -54.66
CA PRO A 9 -14.70 23.29 -53.36
C PRO A 9 -16.13 22.85 -53.06
N ARG A 10 -16.34 22.04 -52.02
CA ARG A 10 -17.67 21.92 -51.39
C ARG A 10 -17.50 21.30 -50.00
N LEU A 11 -17.47 22.15 -48.99
CA LEU A 11 -17.87 21.87 -47.59
C LEU A 11 -17.66 23.14 -46.73
N ALA A 12 -18.39 24.17 -47.11
CA ALA A 12 -18.56 25.41 -46.33
C ALA A 12 -20.05 25.78 -46.27
N ARG A 13 -20.83 24.93 -45.61
CA ARG A 13 -22.20 25.23 -45.14
C ARG A 13 -22.59 24.30 -44.02
N GLY A 14 -22.28 24.70 -42.81
CA GLY A 14 -22.64 23.93 -41.63
C GLY A 14 -22.42 24.63 -40.28
N TRP A 15 -21.85 25.82 -40.29
CA TRP A 15 -21.52 26.54 -39.06
C TRP A 15 -22.20 27.90 -38.89
N ARG A 16 -23.42 28.06 -39.40
CA ARG A 16 -24.22 29.32 -39.24
C ARG A 16 -25.60 29.12 -38.59
N LEU A 17 -25.82 28.05 -37.88
CA LEU A 17 -27.13 27.78 -37.24
C LEU A 17 -27.06 27.51 -35.69
N VAL A 18 -25.94 27.80 -35.03
CA VAL A 18 -25.82 27.67 -33.55
C VAL A 18 -25.67 29.04 -32.84
N LEU A 19 -25.68 30.15 -33.55
CA LEU A 19 -25.58 31.52 -32.97
C LEU A 19 -26.86 32.37 -33.09
N ALA A 20 -28.02 31.78 -33.40
CA ALA A 20 -29.29 32.52 -33.55
C ALA A 20 -30.37 32.14 -32.50
N ALA A 21 -30.03 31.42 -31.46
CA ALA A 21 -31.00 31.06 -30.39
C ALA A 21 -30.76 31.71 -29.01
N ALA A 22 -29.92 32.73 -28.93
CA ALA A 22 -29.60 33.43 -27.68
C ALA A 22 -30.01 34.91 -27.63
N ALA A 23 -30.88 35.37 -28.53
CA ALA A 23 -31.25 36.80 -28.60
C ALA A 23 -32.78 37.07 -28.78
N LEU A 24 -33.64 36.31 -28.10
CA LEU A 24 -35.08 36.54 -28.05
C LEU A 24 -35.71 36.15 -26.72
N CYS A 25 -35.33 36.80 -25.65
CA CYS A 25 -36.08 36.86 -24.40
C CYS A 25 -35.71 38.13 -23.61
N TRP A 26 -35.98 39.31 -24.24
CA TRP A 26 -36.13 40.57 -23.48
C TRP A 26 -37.19 41.40 -24.15
N SER A 27 -38.30 41.42 -23.51
CA SER A 27 -39.29 42.48 -23.43
C SER A 27 -40.74 41.98 -23.37
N THR A 28 -41.25 41.77 -22.18
CA THR A 28 -42.64 42.18 -21.83
C THR A 28 -42.65 42.49 -20.34
N GLY A 29 -42.77 43.75 -20.03
CA GLY A 29 -43.05 44.24 -18.70
C GLY A 29 -44.46 43.85 -18.25
N GLY A 30 -44.54 43.04 -17.22
CA GLY A 30 -45.76 42.74 -16.47
C GLY A 30 -45.61 43.31 -15.06
N ARG A 31 -46.54 44.18 -14.67
CA ARG A 31 -46.68 44.71 -13.31
C ARG A 31 -46.75 43.57 -12.31
N ALA A 32 -45.80 43.57 -11.38
CA ALA A 32 -45.83 42.66 -10.25
C ALA A 32 -46.83 43.18 -9.21
N ASP A 33 -47.87 42.43 -8.98
CA ASP A 33 -48.64 42.48 -7.74
C ASP A 33 -47.74 42.03 -6.58
N ARG A 34 -47.83 42.80 -5.47
CA ARG A 34 -47.16 42.45 -4.21
C ARG A 34 -47.63 41.09 -3.76
N PRO A 35 -46.75 40.11 -3.57
CA PRO A 35 -47.11 38.91 -2.84
C PRO A 35 -47.30 39.28 -1.36
N ALA A 36 -48.40 38.83 -0.81
CA ALA A 36 -48.75 38.89 0.60
C ALA A 36 -47.59 38.29 1.41
N ALA A 37 -47.21 38.94 2.51
CA ALA A 37 -46.25 38.45 3.45
C ALA A 37 -46.64 37.07 3.92
N THR A 38 -45.89 36.03 3.50
CA THR A 38 -45.93 34.72 4.14
C THR A 38 -45.45 34.88 5.56
N PRO A 39 -46.20 34.39 6.58
CA PRO A 39 -45.74 34.40 7.94
C PRO A 39 -44.45 33.58 8.02
N GLN A 40 -43.35 34.21 8.37
CA GLN A 40 -42.15 33.50 8.80
C GLN A 40 -42.54 32.77 10.09
N LEU A 41 -42.79 31.47 9.98
CA LEU A 41 -42.77 30.59 11.12
C LEU A 41 -41.33 30.62 11.63
N SER A 42 -41.09 31.39 12.69
CA SER A 42 -39.89 31.19 13.49
C SER A 42 -40.08 29.85 14.21
N VAL A 43 -39.50 28.82 13.62
CA VAL A 43 -39.41 27.51 14.28
C VAL A 43 -38.36 27.69 15.36
N GLY A 44 -38.79 28.15 16.55
CA GLY A 44 -38.01 28.00 17.76
C GLY A 44 -37.79 26.52 18.04
N ALA A 45 -36.64 26.14 18.52
CA ALA A 45 -36.36 24.77 18.90
C ALA A 45 -37.47 24.28 19.86
N PRO A 46 -37.95 23.04 19.76
CA PRO A 46 -38.86 22.47 20.70
C PRO A 46 -38.33 22.59 22.14
N ALA A 47 -39.20 22.84 23.11
CA ALA A 47 -38.82 22.96 24.51
C ALA A 47 -38.03 21.72 24.97
N GLY A 48 -36.81 21.89 25.47
CA GLY A 48 -35.88 20.83 25.84
C GLY A 48 -34.70 20.61 24.85
N PHE A 49 -34.71 21.23 23.65
CA PHE A 49 -33.60 21.19 22.70
C PHE A 49 -32.70 22.42 22.73
N ASP A 50 -32.97 23.39 23.64
CA ASP A 50 -32.16 24.59 23.77
C ASP A 50 -30.71 24.30 24.14
N GLN A 51 -30.47 23.21 24.85
CA GLN A 51 -29.10 22.73 25.18
C GLN A 51 -28.31 22.23 23.99
N LEU A 52 -28.98 21.71 22.93
CA LEU A 52 -28.33 21.28 21.70
C LEU A 52 -27.92 22.44 20.78
N LEU A 53 -28.58 23.60 20.98
CA LEU A 53 -28.25 24.85 20.28
C LEU A 53 -27.27 25.72 21.08
N ALA A 54 -27.03 25.37 22.33
CA ALA A 54 -26.08 26.07 23.18
C ALA A 54 -24.65 25.84 22.71
N THR A 55 -23.84 26.85 22.81
CA THR A 55 -22.41 26.75 22.53
C THR A 55 -21.76 25.77 23.49
N GLN A 56 -21.09 24.74 22.98
CA GLN A 56 -20.42 23.70 23.75
C GLN A 56 -18.90 23.84 23.63
N GLU A 57 -18.18 23.40 24.65
CA GLU A 57 -16.71 23.29 24.60
C GLU A 57 -16.30 21.83 24.58
N ALA A 58 -15.34 21.50 23.67
CA ALA A 58 -14.82 20.15 23.58
C ALA A 58 -13.29 20.15 23.36
N MET A 59 -12.68 19.09 23.82
CA MET A 59 -11.34 18.72 23.42
C MET A 59 -11.43 17.90 22.12
N VAL A 60 -10.72 18.32 21.10
CA VAL A 60 -10.78 17.68 19.78
C VAL A 60 -9.40 17.32 19.26
N ASP A 61 -9.35 16.24 18.51
CA ASP A 61 -8.15 15.87 17.77
C ASP A 61 -7.97 16.78 16.56
N VAL A 62 -6.79 17.38 16.44
CA VAL A 62 -6.41 18.26 15.33
C VAL A 62 -5.72 17.45 14.25
N TYR A 63 -6.25 17.54 13.05
CA TYR A 63 -5.71 16.89 11.86
C TYR A 63 -5.15 17.93 10.90
N LEU A 64 -4.09 17.54 10.20
CA LEU A 64 -3.49 18.28 9.10
C LEU A 64 -3.15 17.32 7.96
N GLY A 65 -3.85 17.45 6.82
CA GLY A 65 -3.68 16.54 5.70
C GLY A 65 -3.94 15.07 6.06
N GLY A 66 -4.98 14.81 6.85
CA GLY A 66 -5.39 13.48 7.31
C GLY A 66 -4.52 12.88 8.43
N ARG A 67 -3.54 13.62 8.97
CA ARG A 67 -2.70 13.19 10.10
C ARG A 67 -3.08 13.93 11.38
N VAL A 68 -3.17 13.20 12.48
CA VAL A 68 -3.28 13.82 13.80
C VAL A 68 -1.98 14.56 14.12
N VAL A 69 -2.07 15.86 14.39
CA VAL A 69 -0.93 16.69 14.77
C VAL A 69 -0.96 17.08 16.23
N GLY A 70 -2.10 16.93 16.90
CA GLY A 70 -2.25 17.21 18.33
C GLY A 70 -3.71 17.29 18.73
N GLN A 71 -3.95 17.92 19.88
CA GLN A 71 -5.28 18.17 20.44
C GLN A 71 -5.44 19.65 20.80
N THR A 72 -6.65 20.15 20.71
CA THR A 72 -6.99 21.52 21.13
C THR A 72 -8.38 21.59 21.75
N ARG A 73 -8.59 22.64 22.55
CA ARG A 73 -9.94 22.98 23.02
C ARG A 73 -10.57 23.98 22.07
N LEU A 74 -11.80 23.73 21.71
CA LEU A 74 -12.58 24.65 20.90
C LEU A 74 -14.00 24.77 21.46
N ARG A 75 -14.62 25.86 21.10
CA ARG A 75 -16.05 26.13 21.34
C ARG A 75 -16.76 25.91 20.01
N TYR A 76 -17.87 25.21 20.03
CA TYR A 76 -18.63 24.95 18.83
C TYR A 76 -20.14 25.12 19.07
N SER A 77 -20.81 25.49 18.03
CA SER A 77 -22.27 25.57 17.94
C SER A 77 -22.66 25.13 16.52
N SER A 78 -23.96 25.02 16.22
CA SER A 78 -24.45 24.53 14.95
C SER A 78 -23.69 25.12 13.73
N GLY A 79 -22.80 24.36 13.14
CA GLY A 79 -22.02 24.72 11.95
C GLY A 79 -20.90 25.75 12.14
N LYS A 80 -20.60 26.14 13.39
CA LYS A 80 -19.57 27.13 13.73
C LYS A 80 -18.60 26.59 14.76
N VAL A 81 -17.33 26.99 14.66
CA VAL A 81 -16.29 26.66 15.63
C VAL A 81 -15.43 27.89 15.96
N THR A 82 -14.91 27.92 17.17
CA THR A 82 -14.00 28.97 17.66
C THR A 82 -12.90 28.33 18.48
N PHE A 83 -11.66 28.55 18.12
CA PHE A 83 -10.52 28.07 18.89
C PHE A 83 -10.33 28.93 20.16
N LEU A 84 -10.17 28.28 21.30
CA LEU A 84 -9.89 28.98 22.56
C LEU A 84 -8.42 29.46 22.64
N ASN A 85 -7.52 28.76 21.97
CA ASN A 85 -6.10 29.13 21.88
C ASN A 85 -5.56 28.87 20.47
N VAL A 86 -5.63 29.88 19.62
CA VAL A 86 -5.17 29.81 18.22
C VAL A 86 -3.66 29.60 18.15
N ASP A 87 -2.89 30.17 19.08
CA ASP A 87 -1.44 30.03 19.07
C ASP A 87 -0.98 28.61 19.35
N ALA A 88 -1.65 27.92 20.25
CA ALA A 88 -1.41 26.50 20.50
C ALA A 88 -1.74 25.66 19.28
N VAL A 89 -2.78 26.00 18.52
CA VAL A 89 -3.14 25.30 17.28
C VAL A 89 -2.09 25.53 16.19
N LEU A 90 -1.64 26.78 16.02
CA LEU A 90 -0.61 27.11 15.03
C LEU A 90 0.74 26.47 15.35
N ALA A 91 1.06 26.31 16.63
CA ALA A 91 2.28 25.60 17.06
C ALA A 91 2.30 24.10 16.64
N LEU A 92 1.13 23.49 16.38
CA LEU A 92 1.01 22.14 15.84
C LEU A 92 1.37 22.05 14.34
N VAL A 93 1.52 23.18 13.66
CA VAL A 93 1.79 23.28 12.22
C VAL A 93 3.15 23.93 11.99
N PRO A 94 4.25 23.18 12.03
CA PRO A 94 5.61 23.74 11.99
C PRO A 94 6.01 24.38 10.65
N ASP A 95 5.26 24.13 9.59
CA ASP A 95 5.60 24.54 8.21
C ASP A 95 4.89 25.81 7.76
N LEU A 96 4.33 26.61 8.65
CA LEU A 96 3.70 27.88 8.28
C LEU A 96 4.75 28.95 7.99
N VAL A 97 4.68 29.54 6.80
CA VAL A 97 5.57 30.63 6.35
C VAL A 97 5.03 31.98 6.81
N ASP A 98 3.70 32.13 6.79
CA ASP A 98 3.01 33.36 7.16
C ASP A 98 2.06 33.07 8.32
N VAL A 99 2.63 32.97 9.52
CA VAL A 99 1.89 32.75 10.76
C VAL A 99 0.91 33.89 11.07
N PRO A 100 1.20 35.17 10.85
CA PRO A 100 0.25 36.27 11.08
C PRO A 100 -1.02 36.14 10.27
N THR A 101 -0.93 35.84 8.97
CA THR A 101 -2.10 35.63 8.09
C THR A 101 -2.91 34.40 8.52
N ALA A 102 -2.24 33.28 8.82
CA ALA A 102 -2.90 32.07 9.33
C ALA A 102 -3.61 32.34 10.67
N ARG A 103 -2.98 33.09 11.58
CA ARG A 103 -3.58 33.54 12.84
C ARG A 103 -4.83 34.36 12.62
N THR A 104 -4.78 35.37 11.77
CA THR A 104 -5.91 36.22 11.46
C THR A 104 -7.08 35.43 10.89
N ALA A 105 -6.81 34.44 10.06
CA ALA A 105 -7.82 33.57 9.47
C ALA A 105 -8.49 32.67 10.52
N LEU A 106 -7.72 32.07 11.46
CA LEU A 106 -8.22 31.15 12.47
C LEU A 106 -8.70 31.82 13.77
N ALA A 107 -8.32 33.07 14.03
CA ALA A 107 -8.73 33.83 15.21
C ALA A 107 -10.10 34.51 15.07
N ARG A 108 -10.82 34.25 13.97
CA ARG A 108 -12.19 34.78 13.81
C ARG A 108 -13.09 34.26 14.93
N ALA A 109 -13.97 35.11 15.37
CA ALA A 109 -14.91 34.78 16.46
C ALA A 109 -15.80 33.57 16.14
N GLU A 110 -16.06 33.37 14.85
CA GLU A 110 -16.82 32.22 14.33
C GLU A 110 -16.22 31.78 13.00
N LEU A 111 -15.74 30.53 12.96
CA LEU A 111 -15.29 29.87 11.74
C LEU A 111 -16.40 28.93 11.25
N ASP A 112 -16.58 28.84 9.94
CA ASP A 112 -17.49 27.87 9.35
C ASP A 112 -16.91 26.46 9.58
N ALA A 113 -17.70 25.58 10.16
CA ALA A 113 -17.31 24.22 10.53
C ALA A 113 -17.30 23.23 9.35
N HIS A 114 -17.96 23.61 8.25
CA HIS A 114 -18.07 22.80 7.00
C HIS A 114 -18.47 21.33 7.23
N PRO A 115 -19.57 21.05 7.98
CA PRO A 115 -20.00 19.68 8.24
C PRO A 115 -20.35 18.90 6.96
N GLU A 116 -20.73 19.59 5.89
CA GLU A 116 -21.03 19.06 4.56
C GLU A 116 -19.79 18.48 3.83
N LEU A 117 -18.59 18.81 4.32
CA LEU A 117 -17.30 18.30 3.79
C LEU A 117 -16.73 17.17 4.64
N VAL A 118 -17.38 16.79 5.73
CA VAL A 118 -16.98 15.65 6.54
C VAL A 118 -17.18 14.38 5.72
N CYS A 119 -16.08 13.66 5.51
CA CYS A 119 -16.09 12.43 4.74
C CYS A 119 -16.56 11.27 5.63
N PRO A 120 -17.66 10.54 5.27
CA PRO A 120 -18.06 9.33 5.96
C PRO A 120 -16.96 8.25 5.89
N PRO A 121 -16.84 7.38 6.91
CA PRO A 121 -15.80 6.35 6.93
C PRO A 121 -15.88 5.35 5.78
N ASP A 122 -17.06 5.18 5.23
CA ASP A 122 -17.35 4.25 4.14
C ASP A 122 -17.35 4.92 2.76
N ALA A 123 -17.13 6.23 2.68
CA ALA A 123 -17.06 6.96 1.42
C ALA A 123 -15.69 6.78 0.77
N ASP A 124 -15.70 6.64 -0.54
CA ASP A 124 -14.47 6.70 -1.34
C ASP A 124 -13.84 8.09 -1.18
N PRO A 125 -12.58 8.18 -0.70
CA PRO A 125 -11.88 9.45 -0.53
C PRO A 125 -11.83 10.32 -1.79
N ALA A 126 -11.93 9.71 -2.96
CA ALA A 126 -11.97 10.41 -4.24
C ALA A 126 -13.25 11.24 -4.44
N HIS A 127 -14.31 10.94 -3.71
CA HIS A 127 -15.59 11.65 -3.77
C HIS A 127 -15.74 12.68 -2.66
N CYS A 128 -14.81 12.75 -1.71
CA CYS A 128 -14.82 13.75 -0.66
C CYS A 128 -14.44 15.12 -1.20
N ARG A 129 -15.31 16.10 -1.01
CA ARG A 129 -15.02 17.49 -1.42
C ARG A 129 -13.92 18.05 -0.53
N THR A 130 -12.99 18.79 -1.12
CA THR A 130 -11.90 19.46 -0.41
C THR A 130 -12.24 20.93 -0.20
N LEU A 131 -11.99 21.43 1.01
CA LEU A 131 -12.08 22.84 1.32
C LEU A 131 -10.93 23.60 0.62
N GLN A 132 -11.26 24.70 -0.05
CA GLN A 132 -10.28 25.61 -0.65
C GLN A 132 -10.41 26.99 -0.01
N PRO A 133 -9.82 27.21 1.17
CA PRO A 133 -9.91 28.49 1.84
C PRO A 133 -9.04 29.53 1.15
N ALA A 134 -9.40 30.81 1.26
CA ALA A 134 -8.57 31.92 0.79
C ALA A 134 -7.23 31.97 1.55
N ASP A 135 -7.21 31.70 2.84
CA ASP A 135 -6.05 31.65 3.71
C ASP A 135 -6.04 30.35 4.54
N ALA A 136 -6.93 30.23 5.51
CA ALA A 136 -7.09 29.04 6.33
C ALA A 136 -8.57 28.79 6.63
N GLY A 137 -8.95 27.53 6.80
CA GLY A 137 -10.27 27.10 7.17
C GLY A 137 -10.21 25.75 7.90
N VAL A 138 -11.37 25.29 8.36
CA VAL A 138 -11.48 24.07 9.13
C VAL A 138 -12.64 23.21 8.63
N ILE A 139 -12.51 21.89 8.81
CA ILE A 139 -13.61 20.94 8.67
C ILE A 139 -13.76 20.27 10.01
N PHE A 140 -14.91 20.42 10.65
CA PHE A 140 -15.17 19.87 11.98
C PHE A 140 -16.17 18.71 11.91
N ASP A 141 -15.71 17.55 12.34
CA ASP A 141 -16.52 16.33 12.53
C ASP A 141 -16.93 16.26 14.00
N GLU A 142 -18.13 16.74 14.30
CA GLU A 142 -18.69 16.75 15.65
C GLU A 142 -18.88 15.33 16.20
N ALA A 143 -19.28 14.38 15.35
CA ALA A 143 -19.54 12.99 15.76
C ALA A 143 -18.28 12.27 16.25
N ARG A 144 -17.10 12.74 15.82
CA ARG A 144 -15.80 12.14 16.17
C ARG A 144 -14.88 13.06 16.95
N PHE A 145 -15.34 14.25 17.31
CA PHE A 145 -14.51 15.29 17.94
C PHE A 145 -13.17 15.49 17.21
N ARG A 146 -13.26 15.62 15.91
CA ARG A 146 -12.12 15.76 15.01
C ARG A 146 -12.22 17.07 14.25
N ILE A 147 -11.14 17.86 14.23
CA ILE A 147 -11.04 19.04 13.40
C ILE A 147 -9.87 18.94 12.43
N GLU A 148 -10.12 19.12 11.14
CA GLU A 148 -9.09 19.17 10.11
C GLU A 148 -8.78 20.63 9.76
N LEU A 149 -7.49 20.98 9.84
CA LEU A 149 -7.00 22.28 9.45
C LEU A 149 -6.65 22.27 7.96
N VAL A 150 -7.16 23.25 7.21
CA VAL A 150 -6.84 23.40 5.79
C VAL A 150 -6.24 24.79 5.58
N PHE A 151 -5.02 24.84 5.08
CA PHE A 151 -4.32 26.08 4.76
C PHE A 151 -4.18 26.23 3.25
N HIS A 152 -4.30 27.48 2.79
CA HIS A 152 -3.95 27.78 1.39
C HIS A 152 -2.47 27.46 1.16
N PRO A 153 -2.07 26.83 0.03
CA PRO A 153 -0.69 26.41 -0.23
C PRO A 153 0.35 27.52 -0.06
N ARG A 154 0.01 28.79 -0.29
CA ARG A 154 0.90 29.94 -0.12
C ARG A 154 1.36 30.16 1.33
N LEU A 155 0.58 29.73 2.30
CA LEU A 155 0.89 29.87 3.73
C LEU A 155 1.79 28.76 4.27
N ARG A 156 1.97 27.69 3.52
CA ARG A 156 2.84 26.58 3.89
C ARG A 156 4.19 26.70 3.20
N ALA A 157 5.24 26.41 3.94
CA ALA A 157 6.56 26.33 3.38
C ALA A 157 6.54 25.33 2.22
N VAL A 158 6.94 25.79 1.07
CA VAL A 158 7.44 24.91 0.03
C VAL A 158 8.77 24.44 0.62
N HIS A 159 8.82 23.22 1.15
CA HIS A 159 10.11 22.65 1.54
C HIS A 159 10.95 22.63 0.28
N PRO A 160 12.02 23.43 0.20
CA PRO A 160 12.91 23.36 -0.94
C PRO A 160 13.36 21.90 -1.02
N ALA A 161 13.51 21.37 -2.23
CA ALA A 161 14.07 20.04 -2.48
C ALA A 161 15.50 19.85 -1.89
N GLY A 162 15.95 20.77 -1.07
CA GLY A 162 17.25 20.85 -0.43
C GLY A 162 17.33 20.39 1.03
N GLU A 163 16.24 20.28 1.78
CA GLU A 163 16.31 19.73 3.14
C GLU A 163 16.22 18.21 3.10
N ARG A 164 17.37 17.55 3.12
CA ARG A 164 17.47 16.10 3.17
C ARG A 164 17.04 15.60 4.55
N ARG A 165 15.79 15.17 4.68
CA ARG A 165 15.29 14.53 5.89
C ARG A 165 15.35 13.03 5.72
N TYR A 166 16.05 12.36 6.63
CA TYR A 166 16.15 10.92 6.68
C TYR A 166 15.25 10.36 7.77
N LEU A 167 14.83 9.13 7.59
CA LEU A 167 14.12 8.38 8.63
C LEU A 167 14.98 8.28 9.88
N PRO A 168 14.42 8.51 11.08
CA PRO A 168 15.11 8.23 12.32
C PRO A 168 15.61 6.79 12.41
N ALA A 169 16.66 6.57 13.18
CA ALA A 169 17.17 5.23 13.43
C ALA A 169 16.07 4.33 14.04
N PRO A 170 16.03 3.03 13.70
CA PRO A 170 15.08 2.12 14.32
C PRO A 170 15.42 1.92 15.80
N GLU A 171 14.41 1.86 16.65
CA GLU A 171 14.60 1.63 18.10
C GLU A 171 15.12 0.23 18.42
N ALA A 172 14.82 -0.74 17.56
CA ALA A 172 15.25 -2.13 17.73
C ALA A 172 16.75 -2.28 17.47
N ARG A 173 17.51 -2.70 18.51
CA ARG A 173 18.96 -2.91 18.37
C ARG A 173 19.31 -4.16 17.59
N LEU A 174 18.69 -5.31 17.89
CA LEU A 174 18.89 -6.58 17.19
C LEU A 174 17.56 -7.27 16.98
N SER A 175 17.24 -7.57 15.73
CA SER A 175 16.00 -8.23 15.36
C SER A 175 16.17 -9.06 14.09
N LEU A 176 15.36 -10.10 13.93
CA LEU A 176 15.37 -11.02 12.81
C LEU A 176 13.97 -11.09 12.21
N VAL A 177 13.88 -10.89 10.91
CA VAL A 177 12.69 -11.23 10.11
C VAL A 177 13.09 -12.34 9.16
N ASN A 178 12.49 -13.52 9.31
CA ASN A 178 12.79 -14.69 8.51
C ASN A 178 11.52 -15.21 7.82
N GLN A 179 11.50 -15.13 6.50
CA GLN A 179 10.42 -15.66 5.66
C GLN A 179 10.81 -17.05 5.17
N ILE A 180 9.97 -18.02 5.48
CA ILE A 180 10.18 -19.43 5.12
C ILE A 180 9.00 -19.88 4.29
N GLY A 181 9.26 -20.48 3.16
CA GLY A 181 8.25 -21.07 2.29
C GLY A 181 8.72 -22.40 1.73
N GLY A 182 7.77 -23.27 1.47
CA GLY A 182 8.04 -24.54 0.83
C GLY A 182 6.91 -24.93 -0.12
N THR A 183 7.26 -25.61 -1.17
CA THR A 183 6.32 -26.17 -2.15
C THR A 183 6.74 -27.59 -2.50
N VAL A 184 5.76 -28.47 -2.53
CA VAL A 184 5.88 -29.82 -3.07
C VAL A 184 4.92 -29.92 -4.23
N ALA A 185 5.40 -30.26 -5.40
CA ALA A 185 4.60 -30.39 -6.61
C ALA A 185 4.91 -31.71 -7.32
N GLY A 186 3.89 -32.32 -7.91
CA GLY A 186 4.06 -33.56 -8.63
C GLY A 186 3.11 -33.75 -9.80
N SER A 187 3.50 -34.66 -10.71
CA SER A 187 2.67 -35.08 -11.84
C SER A 187 3.04 -36.50 -12.22
N GLY A 188 2.12 -37.43 -12.06
CA GLY A 188 2.40 -38.87 -12.25
C GLY A 188 3.48 -39.33 -11.29
N ASN A 189 4.57 -39.89 -11.82
CA ASN A 189 5.73 -40.38 -11.04
C ASN A 189 6.78 -39.29 -10.75
N TYR A 190 6.52 -38.05 -11.17
CA TYR A 190 7.44 -36.94 -10.96
C TYR A 190 7.08 -36.16 -9.70
N LEU A 191 8.05 -35.98 -8.81
CA LEU A 191 7.92 -35.17 -7.60
C LEU A 191 9.06 -34.16 -7.54
N ASP A 192 8.72 -32.91 -7.32
CA ASP A 192 9.68 -31.82 -7.08
C ASP A 192 9.33 -31.10 -5.79
N TYR A 193 10.33 -30.67 -5.05
CA TYR A 193 10.13 -29.85 -3.86
C TYR A 193 11.14 -28.73 -3.78
N THR A 194 10.67 -27.60 -3.29
CA THR A 194 11.47 -26.39 -3.16
C THR A 194 11.23 -25.77 -1.79
N LEU A 195 12.30 -25.43 -1.09
CA LEU A 195 12.29 -24.65 0.13
C LEU A 195 12.94 -23.29 -0.16
N LEU A 196 12.29 -22.22 0.29
CA LEU A 196 12.76 -20.84 0.15
C LEU A 196 12.96 -20.28 1.56
N ASN A 197 14.09 -19.64 1.78
CA ASN A 197 14.39 -18.93 2.99
C ASN A 197 14.90 -17.53 2.68
N ARG A 198 14.29 -16.53 3.25
CA ARG A 198 14.73 -15.14 3.18
C ARG A 198 14.80 -14.59 4.59
N ALA A 199 16.03 -14.39 5.07
CA ALA A 199 16.30 -13.90 6.41
C ALA A 199 16.97 -12.52 6.36
N ILE A 200 16.55 -11.62 7.21
CA ILE A 200 17.15 -10.31 7.40
C ILE A 200 17.38 -10.11 8.90
N LEU A 201 18.65 -10.16 9.30
CA LEU A 201 19.08 -9.85 10.66
C LEU A 201 19.47 -8.38 10.71
N GLY A 202 18.66 -7.55 11.36
CA GLY A 202 18.83 -6.11 11.48
C GLY A 202 19.49 -5.71 12.79
N TYR A 203 20.42 -4.75 12.72
CA TYR A 203 21.05 -4.08 13.85
C TYR A 203 21.20 -2.59 13.58
N GLY A 204 20.25 -1.77 14.05
CA GLY A 204 20.23 -0.35 13.71
C GLY A 204 20.14 -0.12 12.21
N HIS A 205 21.13 0.55 11.64
CA HIS A 205 21.25 0.81 10.20
C HIS A 205 21.94 -0.32 9.43
N ALA A 206 22.55 -1.28 10.14
CA ALA A 206 23.24 -2.43 9.54
C ALA A 206 22.32 -3.64 9.47
N ARG A 207 22.53 -4.51 8.49
CA ARG A 207 21.82 -5.79 8.39
C ARG A 207 22.63 -6.82 7.64
N LEU A 208 22.36 -8.08 7.97
CA LEU A 208 22.77 -9.24 7.17
C LEU A 208 21.52 -9.76 6.45
N ARG A 209 21.56 -9.77 5.14
CA ARG A 209 20.51 -10.27 4.26
C ARG A 209 20.92 -11.60 3.66
N SER A 210 20.06 -12.58 3.77
CA SER A 210 20.26 -13.91 3.22
C SER A 210 19.01 -14.31 2.42
N GLU A 211 19.19 -14.68 1.15
CA GLU A 211 18.14 -15.29 0.33
C GLU A 211 18.71 -16.62 -0.19
N MET A 212 18.07 -17.71 0.23
CA MET A 212 18.51 -19.08 -0.09
C MET A 212 17.35 -19.89 -0.63
N SER A 213 17.65 -20.80 -1.52
CA SER A 213 16.69 -21.78 -2.00
C SER A 213 17.30 -23.17 -1.99
N TYR A 214 16.50 -24.15 -1.61
CA TYR A 214 16.82 -25.55 -1.80
C TYR A 214 15.77 -26.20 -2.68
N SER A 215 16.19 -26.91 -3.70
CA SER A 215 15.27 -27.71 -4.52
C SER A 215 15.81 -29.12 -4.75
N SER A 216 14.90 -30.07 -4.94
CA SER A 216 15.23 -31.46 -5.26
C SER A 216 16.12 -31.58 -6.49
N ARG A 217 15.94 -30.67 -7.43
CA ARG A 217 16.66 -30.68 -8.73
C ARG A 217 18.03 -30.01 -8.68
N TYR A 218 18.20 -28.98 -7.86
CA TYR A 218 19.35 -28.09 -7.93
C TYR A 218 20.16 -27.99 -6.65
N GLY A 219 19.67 -28.60 -5.54
CA GLY A 219 20.32 -28.52 -4.25
C GLY A 219 20.18 -27.12 -3.60
N LEU A 220 21.07 -26.83 -2.67
CA LEU A 220 21.09 -25.55 -1.92
C LEU A 220 21.85 -24.49 -2.71
N LEU A 221 21.21 -23.32 -2.88
CA LEU A 221 21.76 -22.16 -3.55
C LEU A 221 21.58 -20.91 -2.72
N ALA A 222 22.63 -20.10 -2.62
CA ALA A 222 22.53 -18.73 -2.11
C ALA A 222 22.33 -17.76 -3.28
N ASP A 223 21.15 -17.14 -3.35
CA ASP A 223 20.88 -16.06 -4.30
C ASP A 223 21.53 -14.74 -3.85
N THR A 224 21.38 -14.43 -2.58
CA THR A 224 21.98 -13.25 -1.91
C THR A 224 22.49 -13.65 -0.53
N LEU A 225 23.68 -13.24 -0.20
CA LEU A 225 24.24 -13.32 1.17
C LEU A 225 25.15 -12.10 1.38
N ALA A 226 24.56 -11.01 1.87
CA ALA A 226 25.22 -9.72 1.92
C ALA A 226 25.07 -9.02 3.27
N ALA A 227 26.14 -8.47 3.77
CA ALA A 227 26.13 -7.47 4.82
C ALA A 227 25.90 -6.10 4.18
N GLU A 228 24.91 -5.36 4.69
CA GLU A 228 24.54 -4.05 4.19
C GLU A 228 24.51 -3.02 5.34
N VAL A 229 24.93 -1.80 5.06
CA VAL A 229 24.87 -0.67 6.02
C VAL A 229 24.29 0.54 5.31
N ASP A 230 23.21 1.08 5.86
CA ASP A 230 22.61 2.32 5.38
C ASP A 230 23.21 3.51 6.15
N ALA A 231 23.94 4.36 5.45
CA ALA A 231 24.40 5.66 5.91
C ALA A 231 23.52 6.77 5.28
N PRO A 232 23.52 8.01 5.80
CA PRO A 232 22.80 9.10 5.19
C PRO A 232 23.19 9.30 3.72
N GLY A 233 22.26 9.01 2.81
CA GLY A 233 22.44 9.14 1.37
C GLY A 233 23.16 7.97 0.68
N TYR A 234 23.71 7.00 1.40
CA TYR A 234 24.44 5.88 0.80
C TYR A 234 24.15 4.55 1.47
N ARG A 235 24.24 3.48 0.67
CA ARG A 235 24.24 2.09 1.14
C ARG A 235 25.55 1.45 0.74
N TYR A 236 26.20 0.79 1.69
CA TYR A 236 27.36 -0.06 1.48
C TYR A 236 26.93 -1.51 1.58
N ALA A 237 27.44 -2.37 0.70
CA ALA A 237 27.14 -3.77 0.70
C ALA A 237 28.39 -4.61 0.43
N ALA A 238 28.48 -5.79 1.04
CA ALA A 238 29.58 -6.73 0.83
C ALA A 238 29.06 -8.17 0.93
N GLY A 239 29.51 -9.05 0.03
CA GLY A 239 29.13 -10.45 -0.01
C GLY A 239 28.65 -10.90 -1.39
N VAL A 240 27.71 -11.85 -1.43
CA VAL A 240 27.02 -12.27 -2.66
C VAL A 240 25.86 -11.32 -2.91
N LEU A 241 25.97 -10.51 -3.95
CA LEU A 241 25.04 -9.43 -4.21
C LEU A 241 24.75 -9.24 -5.69
N TRP A 242 23.64 -8.61 -6.01
CA TRP A 242 23.26 -8.25 -7.36
C TRP A 242 23.60 -6.79 -7.64
N THR A 243 24.29 -6.55 -8.76
CA THR A 243 24.54 -5.19 -9.25
C THR A 243 23.25 -4.58 -9.82
N PRO A 244 23.15 -3.25 -9.93
CA PRO A 244 22.01 -2.58 -10.57
C PRO A 244 21.75 -3.06 -11.98
N GLY A 245 22.81 -3.24 -12.78
CA GLY A 245 22.73 -3.61 -14.18
C GLY A 245 22.32 -2.49 -15.10
N ILE A 246 22.51 -2.69 -16.38
CA ILE A 246 22.00 -1.81 -17.43
C ILE A 246 20.87 -2.49 -18.20
N ASP A 247 20.07 -1.68 -18.90
CA ASP A 247 18.85 -2.17 -19.55
C ASP A 247 19.10 -3.20 -20.66
N LEU A 248 20.26 -3.10 -21.33
CA LEU A 248 20.60 -3.97 -22.45
C LEU A 248 21.31 -5.26 -22.03
N THR A 249 21.98 -5.29 -20.87
CA THR A 249 22.68 -6.50 -20.39
C THR A 249 22.06 -7.14 -19.16
N GLY A 250 21.22 -6.38 -18.43
CA GLY A 250 20.61 -6.81 -17.18
C GLY A 250 21.60 -6.83 -16.01
N ARG A 251 21.14 -7.30 -14.88
CA ARG A 251 21.87 -7.38 -13.61
C ARG A 251 22.86 -8.52 -13.61
N ARG A 252 23.93 -8.38 -12.81
CA ARG A 252 24.91 -9.44 -12.56
C ARG A 252 24.98 -9.77 -11.09
N ARG A 253 25.15 -11.03 -10.77
CA ARG A 253 25.44 -11.49 -9.41
C ARG A 253 26.96 -11.55 -9.24
N ILE A 254 27.45 -10.95 -8.17
CA ILE A 254 28.87 -10.91 -7.86
C ILE A 254 29.13 -11.35 -6.42
N VAL A 255 30.31 -11.86 -6.18
CA VAL A 255 30.91 -11.94 -4.85
C VAL A 255 31.87 -10.76 -4.73
N GLY A 256 31.48 -9.73 -3.98
CA GLY A 256 32.21 -8.49 -3.98
C GLY A 256 31.67 -7.44 -3.04
N VAL A 257 31.93 -6.21 -3.38
CA VAL A 257 31.53 -5.03 -2.63
C VAL A 257 30.77 -4.04 -3.51
N GLY A 258 29.94 -3.22 -2.90
CA GLY A 258 29.21 -2.19 -3.63
C GLY A 258 28.88 -1.01 -2.74
N VAL A 259 28.76 0.14 -3.36
CA VAL A 259 28.23 1.37 -2.77
C VAL A 259 27.19 1.95 -3.72
N GLN A 260 26.08 2.42 -3.18
CA GLN A 260 25.06 3.09 -3.98
C GLN A 260 24.38 4.21 -3.20
N SER A 261 23.90 5.21 -3.92
CA SER A 261 23.02 6.23 -3.34
C SER A 261 21.80 5.59 -2.70
N GLN A 262 21.47 5.99 -1.49
CA GLN A 262 20.36 5.47 -0.72
C GLN A 262 19.25 6.51 -0.62
N ILE A 263 18.14 6.22 -1.30
CA ILE A 263 16.96 7.09 -1.32
C ILE A 263 15.80 6.52 -0.48
N ASP A 264 15.85 5.23 -0.13
CA ASP A 264 14.76 4.58 0.63
C ASP A 264 14.59 5.17 2.03
N THR A 265 15.69 5.63 2.62
CA THR A 265 15.68 6.29 3.94
C THR A 265 15.22 7.74 3.88
N ARG A 266 15.00 8.31 2.71
CA ARG A 266 14.52 9.69 2.58
C ARG A 266 13.02 9.77 2.80
N LEU A 267 12.56 10.79 3.51
CA LEU A 267 11.13 11.03 3.75
C LEU A 267 10.41 11.52 2.48
N ASP A 268 11.13 12.14 1.56
CA ASP A 268 10.62 12.70 0.29
C ASP A 268 10.65 11.71 -0.89
N ARG A 269 10.95 10.43 -0.64
CA ARG A 269 11.12 9.39 -1.67
C ARG A 269 9.90 9.15 -2.57
N THR A 270 8.69 9.53 -2.13
CA THR A 270 7.46 9.38 -2.94
C THR A 270 7.50 10.18 -4.24
N LEU A 271 8.39 11.17 -4.32
CA LEU A 271 8.66 11.93 -5.53
C LEU A 271 9.48 11.15 -6.58
N ILE A 272 10.01 9.99 -6.21
CA ILE A 272 10.91 9.17 -7.04
C ILE A 272 10.23 7.83 -7.37
N ALA A 273 8.97 7.87 -7.72
CA ALA A 273 8.22 6.66 -8.03
C ALA A 273 8.59 6.07 -9.41
N GLY A 274 8.59 4.73 -9.51
CA GLY A 274 8.63 4.03 -10.78
C GLY A 274 7.38 4.27 -11.64
N SER A 275 7.31 3.66 -12.82
CA SER A 275 6.11 3.75 -13.66
C SER A 275 4.90 3.18 -12.91
N PRO A 276 3.76 3.88 -12.86
CA PRO A 276 2.57 3.39 -12.19
C PRO A 276 2.03 2.14 -12.92
N LEU A 277 1.82 1.06 -12.17
CA LEU A 277 1.05 -0.08 -12.65
C LEU A 277 -0.40 0.17 -12.28
N VAL A 278 -1.22 0.50 -13.26
CA VAL A 278 -2.66 0.67 -13.06
C VAL A 278 -3.38 -0.56 -13.62
N VAL A 279 -4.24 -1.15 -12.80
CA VAL A 279 -5.09 -2.27 -13.18
C VAL A 279 -6.55 -1.87 -13.03
N SER A 280 -7.37 -2.26 -14.00
CA SER A 280 -8.82 -2.07 -13.93
C SER A 280 -9.47 -3.34 -13.38
N LEU A 281 -10.13 -3.22 -12.24
CA LEU A 281 -10.77 -4.32 -11.53
C LEU A 281 -12.29 -4.14 -11.58
N ALA A 282 -12.99 -5.14 -12.09
CA ALA A 282 -14.45 -5.12 -12.13
C ALA A 282 -15.08 -5.33 -10.75
N VAL A 283 -14.39 -6.10 -9.92
CA VAL A 283 -14.78 -6.44 -8.54
C VAL A 283 -13.56 -6.42 -7.66
N ARG A 284 -13.75 -6.41 -6.35
CA ARG A 284 -12.65 -6.59 -5.39
C ARG A 284 -11.86 -7.83 -5.74
N SER A 285 -10.56 -7.68 -6.00
CA SER A 285 -9.71 -8.74 -6.55
C SER A 285 -8.36 -8.78 -5.85
N ARG A 286 -7.82 -9.99 -5.73
CA ARG A 286 -6.43 -10.17 -5.37
C ARG A 286 -5.57 -10.04 -6.63
N VAL A 287 -4.55 -9.23 -6.55
CA VAL A 287 -3.58 -9.04 -7.62
C VAL A 287 -2.22 -9.54 -7.14
N ASP A 288 -1.77 -10.60 -7.77
CA ASP A 288 -0.44 -11.17 -7.58
C ASP A 288 0.46 -10.66 -8.71
N VAL A 289 1.55 -10.02 -8.36
CA VAL A 289 2.54 -9.53 -9.33
C VAL A 289 3.68 -10.53 -9.38
N LEU A 290 3.85 -11.18 -10.52
CA LEU A 290 4.88 -12.19 -10.72
C LEU A 290 5.92 -11.68 -11.75
N ARG A 291 7.17 -12.10 -11.57
CA ARG A 291 8.24 -11.93 -12.53
C ARG A 291 8.90 -13.29 -12.76
N ASP A 292 8.97 -13.73 -14.00
CA ASP A 292 9.58 -15.02 -14.37
C ASP A 292 9.02 -16.20 -13.53
N GLY A 293 7.71 -16.17 -13.23
CA GLY A 293 7.05 -17.17 -12.38
C GLY A 293 7.25 -16.99 -10.87
N ARG A 294 8.08 -16.05 -10.44
CA ARG A 294 8.32 -15.73 -9.02
C ARG A 294 7.35 -14.63 -8.55
N LEU A 295 6.62 -14.89 -7.48
CA LEU A 295 5.73 -13.91 -6.85
C LEU A 295 6.56 -12.78 -6.22
N LEU A 296 6.31 -11.55 -6.65
CA LEU A 296 6.94 -10.34 -6.11
C LEU A 296 6.07 -9.70 -5.02
N THR A 297 4.78 -9.58 -5.26
CA THR A 297 3.82 -9.02 -4.29
C THR A 297 2.43 -9.56 -4.57
N SER A 298 1.63 -9.66 -3.52
CA SER A 298 0.23 -10.08 -3.56
C SER A 298 -0.58 -9.16 -2.65
N ARG A 299 -1.59 -8.50 -3.21
CA ARG A 299 -2.50 -7.63 -2.46
C ARG A 299 -3.90 -7.68 -3.00
N THR A 300 -4.87 -7.42 -2.13
CA THR A 300 -6.27 -7.24 -2.50
C THR A 300 -6.56 -5.76 -2.72
N TYR A 301 -7.19 -5.45 -3.84
CA TYR A 301 -7.61 -4.12 -4.25
C TYR A 301 -9.11 -4.08 -4.47
N GLU A 302 -9.73 -2.93 -4.26
CA GLU A 302 -11.14 -2.71 -4.51
C GLU A 302 -11.44 -2.59 -6.00
N ALA A 303 -12.73 -2.65 -6.38
CA ALA A 303 -13.16 -2.45 -7.76
C ALA A 303 -12.77 -1.05 -8.28
N GLY A 304 -12.53 -0.93 -9.58
CA GLY A 304 -12.15 0.30 -10.26
C GLY A 304 -10.71 0.30 -10.77
N ASN A 305 -10.23 1.43 -11.22
CA ASN A 305 -8.84 1.61 -11.65
C ASN A 305 -7.95 1.77 -10.42
N GLN A 306 -7.17 0.74 -10.13
CA GLN A 306 -6.30 0.69 -8.96
C GLN A 306 -4.83 0.84 -9.36
N ALA A 307 -4.15 1.79 -8.74
CA ALA A 307 -2.70 1.86 -8.82
C ALA A 307 -2.09 0.82 -7.87
N LEU A 308 -1.33 -0.10 -8.43
CA LEU A 308 -0.66 -1.14 -7.63
C LEU A 308 0.49 -0.53 -6.83
N ASP A 309 0.68 -1.03 -5.61
CA ASP A 309 1.85 -0.69 -4.82
C ASP A 309 3.10 -1.32 -5.42
N THR A 310 3.89 -0.49 -6.06
CA THR A 310 5.15 -0.88 -6.71
C THR A 310 6.37 -0.72 -5.79
N SER A 311 6.17 -0.38 -4.52
CA SER A 311 7.27 -0.14 -3.59
C SER A 311 8.17 -1.36 -3.38
N SER A 312 7.59 -2.56 -3.38
CA SER A 312 8.28 -3.84 -3.23
C SER A 312 8.86 -4.42 -4.51
N LEU A 313 8.53 -3.85 -5.67
CA LEU A 313 9.03 -4.34 -6.95
C LEU A 313 10.51 -3.96 -7.13
N PRO A 314 11.35 -4.89 -7.61
CA PRO A 314 12.75 -4.61 -7.88
C PRO A 314 12.94 -3.52 -8.93
N ASP A 315 14.06 -2.80 -8.82
CA ASP A 315 14.46 -1.88 -9.88
C ASP A 315 14.77 -2.65 -11.18
N GLY A 316 14.58 -2.00 -12.30
CA GLY A 316 14.84 -2.51 -13.63
C GLY A 316 13.66 -2.39 -14.58
N ALA A 317 13.90 -2.77 -15.80
CA ALA A 317 12.91 -2.85 -16.86
C ALA A 317 12.60 -4.31 -17.15
N TYR A 318 11.37 -4.78 -16.88
CA TYR A 318 11.00 -6.18 -17.03
C TYR A 318 9.51 -6.34 -17.22
N GLU A 319 9.13 -7.47 -17.79
CA GLU A 319 7.73 -7.86 -17.81
C GLU A 319 7.32 -8.39 -16.42
N VAL A 320 6.17 -7.95 -15.98
CA VAL A 320 5.45 -8.54 -14.85
C VAL A 320 4.18 -9.20 -15.35
N MET A 321 3.87 -10.35 -14.79
CA MET A 321 2.59 -11.00 -14.93
C MET A 321 1.72 -10.55 -13.75
N LEU A 322 0.61 -9.91 -14.04
CA LEU A 322 -0.41 -9.61 -13.04
C LEU A 322 -1.40 -10.76 -13.07
N HIS A 323 -1.35 -11.62 -12.07
CA HIS A 323 -2.36 -12.64 -11.87
C HIS A 323 -3.47 -12.05 -11.01
N ILE A 324 -4.60 -11.76 -11.64
CA ILE A 324 -5.75 -11.09 -11.03
C ILE A 324 -6.77 -12.16 -10.71
N ALA A 325 -6.92 -12.47 -9.42
CA ALA A 325 -7.90 -13.42 -8.93
C ALA A 325 -9.13 -12.66 -8.40
N GLU A 326 -10.21 -12.73 -9.15
CA GLU A 326 -11.47 -12.10 -8.77
C GLU A 326 -12.18 -12.91 -7.68
N ALA A 327 -12.98 -12.25 -6.85
CA ALA A 327 -13.73 -12.92 -5.77
C ALA A 327 -14.71 -14.00 -6.28
N GLY A 328 -15.02 -14.01 -7.55
CA GLY A 328 -15.84 -15.02 -8.23
C GLY A 328 -15.10 -16.27 -8.70
N GLY A 329 -13.83 -16.43 -8.36
CA GLY A 329 -13.00 -17.56 -8.79
C GLY A 329 -12.46 -17.44 -10.21
N ALA A 330 -12.88 -16.44 -10.99
CA ALA A 330 -12.26 -16.16 -12.28
C ALA A 330 -10.87 -15.56 -12.04
N ALA A 331 -9.88 -16.07 -12.76
CA ALA A 331 -8.55 -15.53 -12.76
C ALA A 331 -8.16 -15.12 -14.17
N ARG A 332 -7.44 -14.00 -14.30
CA ARG A 332 -6.86 -13.57 -15.57
C ARG A 332 -5.43 -13.14 -15.38
N ASP A 333 -4.64 -13.39 -16.39
CA ASP A 333 -3.24 -12.96 -16.43
C ASP A 333 -3.09 -11.79 -17.39
N GLU A 334 -2.52 -10.69 -16.89
CA GLU A 334 -2.19 -9.54 -17.70
C GLU A 334 -0.67 -9.33 -17.67
N ARG A 335 -0.03 -9.40 -18.82
CA ARG A 335 1.37 -9.02 -18.95
C ARG A 335 1.49 -7.52 -19.02
N ARG A 336 2.30 -6.95 -18.13
CA ARG A 336 2.60 -5.52 -18.09
C ARG A 336 4.12 -5.33 -18.12
N PHE A 337 4.53 -4.36 -18.91
CA PHE A 337 5.91 -3.90 -18.83
C PHE A 337 6.03 -2.91 -17.69
N PHE A 338 6.98 -3.15 -16.80
CA PHE A 338 7.24 -2.31 -15.65
C PHE A 338 8.66 -1.79 -15.67
N THR A 339 8.80 -0.48 -15.48
CA THR A 339 10.10 0.16 -15.28
C THR A 339 10.11 0.82 -13.92
N LYS A 340 11.00 0.35 -13.07
CA LYS A 340 11.40 1.06 -11.85
C LYS A 340 12.90 1.22 -11.91
N ASN A 341 13.33 2.44 -11.98
CA ASN A 341 14.74 2.74 -12.11
C ASN A 341 15.13 3.71 -10.99
N ALA A 342 15.94 3.21 -10.07
CA ALA A 342 16.57 4.04 -9.04
C ALA A 342 17.46 5.14 -9.62
N ALA A 343 17.73 5.07 -10.94
CA ALA A 343 18.48 6.08 -11.67
C ALA A 343 17.75 7.41 -11.88
N ILE A 344 16.42 7.47 -11.66
CA ILE A 344 15.68 8.73 -11.73
C ILE A 344 15.82 9.44 -10.39
N ALA A 345 16.84 10.28 -10.30
CA ALA A 345 17.15 11.06 -9.12
C ALA A 345 16.13 12.20 -8.87
N ALA A 346 16.07 12.69 -7.66
CA ALA A 346 15.42 13.97 -7.38
C ALA A 346 16.17 15.10 -8.07
N ILE A 347 15.49 16.21 -8.36
CA ILE A 347 16.14 17.39 -8.96
C ILE A 347 17.21 17.89 -7.99
N GLY A 348 18.45 18.04 -8.48
CA GLY A 348 19.57 18.53 -7.70
C GLY A 348 20.40 17.45 -7.00
N ASP A 349 19.90 16.21 -6.86
CA ASP A 349 20.62 15.12 -6.19
C ASP A 349 21.00 14.02 -7.21
N PRO A 350 22.29 13.86 -7.54
CA PRO A 350 22.73 12.76 -8.40
C PRO A 350 22.61 11.42 -7.64
N ILE A 351 22.21 10.38 -8.34
CA ILE A 351 22.33 9.00 -7.88
C ILE A 351 23.63 8.45 -8.43
N VAL A 352 24.46 7.88 -7.57
CA VAL A 352 25.72 7.24 -7.94
C VAL A 352 25.78 5.83 -7.37
N PHE A 353 26.43 4.93 -8.09
CA PHE A 353 26.72 3.61 -7.59
C PHE A 353 28.06 3.10 -8.15
N ALA A 354 28.70 2.21 -7.41
CA ALA A 354 29.89 1.48 -7.84
C ALA A 354 29.92 0.09 -7.19
N TYR A 355 30.22 -0.91 -7.99
CA TYR A 355 30.30 -2.31 -7.60
C TYR A 355 31.53 -2.95 -8.19
N ALA A 356 32.20 -3.81 -7.43
CA ALA A 356 33.35 -4.56 -7.88
C ALA A 356 33.41 -5.93 -7.18
N GLY A 357 33.82 -6.95 -7.93
CA GLY A 357 33.93 -8.30 -7.40
C GLY A 357 34.20 -9.33 -8.48
N LEU A 358 33.93 -10.58 -8.18
CA LEU A 358 33.98 -11.70 -9.10
C LEU A 358 32.56 -12.09 -9.51
N LEU A 359 32.32 -12.38 -10.78
CA LEU A 359 31.04 -12.89 -11.23
C LEU A 359 30.70 -14.17 -10.47
N ALA A 360 29.48 -14.28 -9.97
CA ALA A 360 29.00 -15.45 -9.27
C ALA A 360 28.15 -16.30 -10.23
N ASN A 361 28.51 -17.57 -10.33
CA ASN A 361 27.83 -18.56 -11.18
C ASN A 361 26.78 -19.33 -10.41
N ASP A 362 25.79 -19.85 -11.13
CA ASP A 362 24.89 -20.86 -10.60
C ASP A 362 25.40 -22.24 -11.03
N ARG A 363 26.00 -22.96 -10.12
CA ARG A 363 26.44 -24.34 -10.34
C ARG A 363 25.59 -25.28 -9.49
N VAL A 364 25.02 -26.31 -10.10
CA VAL A 364 24.25 -27.34 -9.41
C VAL A 364 25.03 -27.93 -8.25
N GLY A 365 24.43 -28.01 -7.06
CA GLY A 365 25.06 -28.57 -5.88
C GLY A 365 26.14 -27.69 -5.22
N THR A 366 26.32 -26.45 -5.68
CA THR A 366 27.30 -25.53 -5.09
C THR A 366 26.60 -24.33 -4.48
N PHE A 367 26.80 -24.11 -3.17
CA PHE A 367 26.14 -23.04 -2.41
C PHE A 367 26.48 -21.65 -2.93
N ILE A 368 27.76 -21.38 -3.16
CA ILE A 368 28.27 -20.15 -3.79
C ILE A 368 29.40 -20.56 -4.74
N ALA A 369 29.31 -20.17 -6.00
CA ALA A 369 30.33 -20.48 -7.01
C ALA A 369 30.88 -19.18 -7.62
N PRO A 370 31.88 -18.52 -6.98
CA PRO A 370 32.57 -17.40 -7.62
C PRO A 370 33.34 -17.88 -8.85
N SER A 371 33.29 -17.13 -9.93
CA SER A 371 34.16 -17.33 -11.09
C SER A 371 35.51 -16.64 -10.87
N ARG A 372 36.43 -16.85 -11.77
CA ARG A 372 37.70 -16.09 -11.80
C ARG A 372 37.58 -14.77 -12.56
N THR A 373 36.42 -14.49 -13.14
CA THR A 373 36.23 -13.33 -14.01
C THR A 373 35.93 -12.09 -13.13
N PRO A 374 36.81 -11.09 -13.07
CA PRO A 374 36.56 -9.85 -12.39
C PRO A 374 35.42 -9.09 -13.10
N PHE A 375 34.60 -8.41 -12.32
CA PHE A 375 33.52 -7.60 -12.82
C PHE A 375 33.49 -6.28 -12.08
N TYR A 376 33.24 -5.21 -12.80
CA TYR A 376 33.01 -3.88 -12.25
C TYR A 376 31.83 -3.22 -12.94
N GLU A 377 31.14 -2.38 -12.20
CA GLU A 377 30.01 -1.59 -12.68
C GLU A 377 29.95 -0.28 -11.88
N ALA A 378 29.90 0.85 -12.55
CA ALA A 378 29.75 2.14 -11.92
C ALA A 378 28.87 3.04 -12.79
N GLY A 379 28.01 3.83 -12.14
CA GLY A 379 27.09 4.70 -12.87
C GLY A 379 26.71 5.94 -12.10
N VAL A 380 26.24 6.92 -12.87
CA VAL A 380 25.70 8.18 -12.36
C VAL A 380 24.42 8.50 -13.10
N ALA A 381 23.43 8.98 -12.36
CA ALA A 381 22.21 9.51 -12.95
C ALA A 381 21.87 10.86 -12.30
N ARG A 382 21.40 11.79 -13.11
CA ARG A 382 21.03 13.13 -12.65
C ARG A 382 19.76 13.60 -13.36
N ARG A 383 18.86 14.16 -12.60
CA ARG A 383 17.69 14.85 -13.12
C ARG A 383 18.04 16.31 -13.38
N LEU A 384 18.00 16.70 -14.63
CA LEU A 384 18.37 18.06 -15.09
C LEU A 384 17.20 19.03 -14.98
N SER A 385 15.98 18.53 -15.19
CA SER A 385 14.74 19.29 -15.06
C SER A 385 13.62 18.40 -14.53
N PRO A 386 12.46 18.92 -14.19
CA PRO A 386 11.31 18.10 -13.82
C PRO A 386 10.95 17.03 -14.86
N GLN A 387 11.33 17.24 -16.11
CA GLN A 387 10.97 16.38 -17.23
C GLN A 387 12.13 15.56 -17.80
N ILE A 388 13.39 15.92 -17.51
CA ILE A 388 14.55 15.31 -18.16
C ILE A 388 15.52 14.79 -17.10
N ALA A 389 15.89 13.53 -17.20
CA ALA A 389 16.98 12.92 -16.46
C ALA A 389 17.93 12.21 -17.42
N LEU A 390 19.23 12.23 -17.10
CA LEU A 390 20.28 11.54 -17.84
C LEU A 390 20.99 10.57 -16.93
N ASP A 391 21.47 9.48 -17.51
CA ASP A 391 22.30 8.49 -16.83
C ASP A 391 23.44 8.01 -17.72
N ALA A 392 24.52 7.62 -17.08
CA ALA A 392 25.68 7.03 -17.70
C ALA A 392 26.18 5.88 -16.82
N THR A 393 26.42 4.72 -17.41
CA THR A 393 26.92 3.55 -16.70
C THR A 393 28.06 2.91 -17.49
N VAL A 394 29.17 2.68 -16.81
CA VAL A 394 30.29 1.88 -17.32
C VAL A 394 30.30 0.55 -16.57
N LEU A 395 30.46 -0.54 -17.30
CA LEU A 395 30.59 -1.87 -16.72
C LEU A 395 31.51 -2.73 -17.59
N GLY A 396 32.10 -3.75 -16.99
CA GLY A 396 32.97 -4.61 -17.74
C GLY A 396 33.59 -5.75 -16.94
N THR A 397 34.43 -6.48 -17.65
CA THR A 397 35.28 -7.56 -17.17
C THR A 397 36.71 -7.29 -17.62
N ASP A 398 37.66 -8.18 -17.33
CA ASP A 398 39.03 -8.14 -17.82
C ASP A 398 39.13 -8.13 -19.37
N GLY A 399 38.11 -8.65 -20.06
CA GLY A 399 38.13 -8.80 -21.50
C GLY A 399 37.21 -7.86 -22.29
N ASN A 400 36.31 -7.08 -21.66
CA ASN A 400 35.39 -6.18 -22.36
C ASN A 400 34.91 -5.08 -21.44
N ALA A 401 34.85 -3.84 -21.95
CA ALA A 401 34.26 -2.70 -21.28
C ALA A 401 33.12 -2.14 -22.13
N LEU A 402 32.03 -1.76 -21.48
CA LEU A 402 30.84 -1.21 -22.08
C LEU A 402 30.49 0.12 -21.41
N LEU A 403 29.99 1.06 -22.22
CA LEU A 403 29.43 2.32 -21.77
C LEU A 403 27.99 2.38 -22.28
N GLU A 404 27.04 2.59 -21.38
CA GLU A 404 25.66 2.92 -21.71
C GLU A 404 25.39 4.37 -21.31
N LEU A 405 24.82 5.13 -22.24
CA LEU A 405 24.33 6.50 -22.01
C LEU A 405 22.83 6.47 -22.22
N GLY A 406 22.11 6.93 -21.21
CA GLY A 406 20.64 6.91 -21.20
C GLY A 406 20.03 8.27 -20.86
N GLY A 407 18.77 8.42 -21.22
CA GLY A 407 17.97 9.56 -20.87
C GLY A 407 16.51 9.24 -20.69
N TYR A 408 15.88 9.96 -19.81
CA TYR A 408 14.45 9.89 -19.52
C TYR A 408 13.78 11.20 -19.86
N TRP A 409 12.65 11.11 -20.51
CA TRP A 409 11.70 12.20 -20.64
C TRP A 409 10.41 11.85 -19.91
N LEU A 410 10.05 12.69 -18.91
CA LEU A 410 8.91 12.51 -18.02
C LEU A 410 7.84 13.56 -18.35
N GLY A 411 6.98 13.25 -19.30
CA GLY A 411 5.86 14.10 -19.66
C GLY A 411 4.59 13.77 -18.86
N ARG A 412 3.61 14.70 -18.92
CA ARG A 412 2.29 14.48 -18.27
C ARG A 412 1.50 13.35 -18.92
N ALA A 413 1.64 13.18 -20.22
CA ALA A 413 0.90 12.18 -21.00
C ALA A 413 1.72 10.94 -21.32
N ALA A 414 3.05 11.01 -21.27
CA ALA A 414 3.94 9.91 -21.59
C ALA A 414 5.27 10.03 -20.85
N GLN A 415 5.90 8.88 -20.66
CA GLN A 415 7.27 8.74 -20.19
C GLN A 415 8.07 7.98 -21.24
N VAL A 416 9.25 8.43 -21.57
CA VAL A 416 10.12 7.82 -22.56
C VAL A 416 11.52 7.65 -21.97
N ARG A 417 12.11 6.48 -22.13
CA ARG A 417 13.53 6.20 -21.92
C ARG A 417 14.19 5.87 -23.25
N ALA A 418 15.32 6.47 -23.51
CA ALA A 418 16.20 6.10 -24.59
C ALA A 418 17.60 5.84 -24.07
N ALA A 419 18.27 4.80 -24.54
CA ALA A 419 19.65 4.51 -24.16
C ALA A 419 20.43 3.98 -25.36
N ALA A 420 21.70 4.29 -25.40
CA ALA A 420 22.66 3.80 -26.36
C ALA A 420 23.85 3.16 -25.65
N LEU A 421 24.30 2.02 -26.16
CA LEU A 421 25.40 1.24 -25.62
C LEU A 421 26.52 1.12 -26.68
N ALA A 422 27.75 1.26 -26.23
CA ALA A 422 28.93 0.96 -27.01
C ALA A 422 29.94 0.15 -26.19
N SER A 423 30.73 -0.70 -26.84
CA SER A 423 31.78 -1.48 -26.19
C SER A 423 33.14 -1.35 -26.93
N VAL A 424 34.20 -1.59 -26.17
CA VAL A 424 35.58 -1.62 -26.74
C VAL A 424 35.79 -2.73 -27.79
N ARG A 425 34.93 -3.73 -27.84
CA ARG A 425 34.92 -4.83 -28.80
C ARG A 425 34.05 -4.60 -30.04
N GLY A 426 33.60 -3.35 -30.26
CA GLY A 426 32.77 -2.96 -31.41
C GLY A 426 31.31 -3.45 -31.31
N GLN A 427 30.84 -3.84 -30.15
CA GLN A 427 29.42 -4.09 -29.89
C GLN A 427 28.69 -2.76 -29.67
N ALA A 428 27.45 -2.67 -30.14
CA ALA A 428 26.60 -1.51 -29.99
C ALA A 428 25.17 -1.93 -29.62
N GLY A 429 24.42 -1.07 -29.00
CA GLY A 429 23.04 -1.33 -28.66
C GLY A 429 22.22 -0.07 -28.55
N VAL A 430 20.92 -0.19 -28.79
CA VAL A 430 19.95 0.88 -28.56
C VAL A 430 18.72 0.32 -27.87
N LEU A 431 18.14 1.16 -27.04
CA LEU A 431 16.89 0.91 -26.33
C LEU A 431 16.01 2.14 -26.45
N VAL A 432 14.72 1.91 -26.72
CA VAL A 432 13.69 2.94 -26.59
C VAL A 432 12.46 2.32 -25.92
N GLN A 433 12.07 2.88 -24.82
CA GLN A 433 10.90 2.46 -24.05
C GLN A 433 9.97 3.66 -23.86
N GLY A 434 8.69 3.40 -23.90
CA GLY A 434 7.72 4.43 -23.62
C GLY A 434 6.45 3.87 -23.02
N ALA A 435 5.83 4.66 -22.16
CA ALA A 435 4.54 4.34 -21.58
C ALA A 435 3.71 5.62 -21.41
N SER A 436 2.39 5.50 -21.59
CA SER A 436 1.48 6.59 -21.22
C SER A 436 1.53 6.81 -19.72
N SER A 437 1.47 8.06 -19.28
CA SER A 437 1.30 8.44 -17.89
C SER A 437 -0.15 8.85 -17.65
N GLY A 438 -0.78 8.28 -16.62
CA GLY A 438 -2.11 8.68 -16.16
C GLY A 438 -3.25 7.72 -16.50
N THR A 439 -4.46 8.14 -16.14
CA THR A 439 -5.73 7.38 -16.24
C THR A 439 -6.50 7.68 -17.55
N ALA A 440 -5.79 8.02 -18.62
CA ALA A 440 -6.41 8.30 -19.92
C ALA A 440 -7.14 7.07 -20.46
N ARG A 441 -8.21 7.28 -21.24
CA ARG A 441 -8.92 6.19 -21.93
C ARG A 441 -8.02 5.39 -22.87
N PHE A 442 -6.93 6.01 -23.33
CA PHE A 442 -5.93 5.40 -24.20
C PHE A 442 -4.63 5.26 -23.43
N ASN A 443 -4.21 4.00 -23.20
CA ASN A 443 -2.96 3.67 -22.54
C ASN A 443 -2.11 2.80 -23.46
N TYR A 444 -0.82 3.08 -23.49
CA TYR A 444 0.13 2.31 -24.28
C TYR A 444 1.43 2.12 -23.51
N ALA A 445 2.13 1.03 -23.83
CA ALA A 445 3.51 0.81 -23.45
C ALA A 445 4.23 0.11 -24.58
N PHE A 446 5.49 0.49 -24.81
CA PHE A 446 6.35 -0.18 -25.78
C PHE A 446 7.78 -0.27 -25.28
N ASP A 447 8.47 -1.30 -25.74
CA ASP A 447 9.87 -1.58 -25.47
C ASP A 447 10.53 -2.07 -26.77
N LEU A 448 11.50 -1.31 -27.23
CA LEU A 448 12.29 -1.57 -28.44
C LEU A 448 13.74 -1.73 -28.00
N ARG A 449 14.35 -2.90 -28.28
CA ARG A 449 15.75 -3.17 -27.98
C ARG A 449 16.44 -3.80 -29.17
N ARG A 450 17.60 -3.32 -29.48
CA ARG A 450 18.47 -3.95 -30.47
C ARG A 450 19.92 -3.88 -30.02
N VAL A 451 20.57 -5.02 -30.07
CA VAL A 451 22.00 -5.17 -29.82
C VAL A 451 22.67 -5.77 -31.04
N TRP A 452 23.70 -5.10 -31.50
CA TRP A 452 24.61 -5.59 -32.56
C TRP A 452 25.85 -6.12 -31.88
N SER A 453 26.16 -7.40 -32.13
CA SER A 453 27.38 -8.01 -31.65
C SER A 453 28.10 -8.68 -32.85
N PRO A 454 29.22 -8.13 -33.30
CA PRO A 454 30.08 -8.81 -34.29
C PRO A 454 30.43 -10.20 -33.77
N ALA A 455 30.38 -11.19 -34.62
CA ALA A 455 30.65 -12.57 -34.27
C ALA A 455 29.72 -13.21 -33.20
N GLY A 456 28.62 -12.57 -32.78
CA GLY A 456 27.65 -13.13 -31.82
C GLY A 456 28.18 -13.38 -30.41
N ARG A 457 29.25 -12.70 -30.01
CA ARG A 457 29.83 -12.81 -28.67
C ARG A 457 28.94 -12.19 -27.66
N ALA A 458 28.86 -12.77 -26.45
CA ALA A 458 28.18 -12.17 -25.31
C ALA A 458 28.78 -10.81 -24.98
N LEU A 459 27.92 -9.82 -24.59
CA LEU A 459 28.37 -8.51 -24.15
C LEU A 459 29.17 -8.63 -22.86
N ILE A 460 28.63 -9.33 -21.87
CA ILE A 460 29.30 -9.74 -20.65
C ILE A 460 29.12 -11.25 -20.52
N PRO A 461 30.20 -12.01 -20.34
CA PRO A 461 30.10 -13.46 -20.14
C PRO A 461 29.28 -13.73 -18.86
N LEU A 462 28.52 -14.81 -18.89
CA LEU A 462 27.72 -15.26 -17.75
C LEU A 462 28.55 -16.10 -16.76
N GLY A 463 29.86 -16.10 -16.89
CA GLY A 463 30.80 -16.91 -16.11
C GLY A 463 31.09 -18.26 -16.78
N GLU A 464 32.09 -18.99 -16.25
CA GLU A 464 32.41 -20.36 -16.67
C GLU A 464 31.31 -21.29 -16.19
N SER A 465 30.31 -21.61 -16.98
CA SER A 465 29.31 -22.58 -16.53
C SER A 465 28.60 -23.24 -17.68
N ASP A 466 28.15 -24.44 -17.41
CA ASP A 466 27.18 -25.17 -18.16
C ASP A 466 26.11 -24.26 -18.78
N GLU A 467 26.35 -23.81 -20.00
CA GLU A 467 25.42 -22.98 -20.78
C GLU A 467 24.02 -23.63 -20.82
N THR A 468 23.98 -24.94 -20.72
CA THR A 468 22.73 -25.73 -20.74
C THR A 468 21.96 -25.64 -19.42
N ALA A 469 22.62 -25.72 -18.27
CA ALA A 469 21.96 -25.58 -16.96
C ALA A 469 21.45 -24.16 -16.74
N MET A 470 22.17 -23.20 -17.28
CA MET A 470 21.82 -21.79 -17.18
C MET A 470 20.64 -21.37 -18.08
N LEU A 471 20.56 -21.94 -19.29
CA LEU A 471 19.44 -21.74 -20.22
C LEU A 471 18.10 -22.24 -19.63
N MET A 472 18.14 -23.26 -18.79
CA MET A 472 16.94 -23.77 -18.11
C MET A 472 16.52 -22.96 -16.87
N ARG A 473 17.46 -22.28 -16.22
CA ARG A 473 17.22 -21.54 -14.96
C ARG A 473 16.92 -20.08 -15.14
N VAL A 474 17.47 -19.47 -16.16
CA VAL A 474 17.44 -18.03 -16.28
C VAL A 474 16.43 -17.68 -17.36
N GLY A 475 15.38 -17.02 -16.93
CA GLY A 475 14.34 -16.54 -17.81
C GLY A 475 14.82 -15.61 -18.92
N PRO A 476 13.94 -15.01 -19.70
CA PRO A 476 14.26 -14.21 -20.89
C PRO A 476 15.37 -13.17 -20.70
N ALA A 477 15.52 -12.62 -19.51
CA ALA A 477 16.52 -11.60 -19.21
C ALA A 477 17.98 -12.06 -19.36
N ALA A 478 18.30 -13.32 -19.07
CA ALA A 478 19.67 -13.84 -19.28
C ALA A 478 19.99 -14.13 -20.73
N ARG A 479 18.98 -14.42 -21.54
CA ARG A 479 19.16 -14.55 -22.98
C ARG A 479 19.59 -13.24 -23.63
N LEU A 480 19.25 -12.09 -23.00
CA LEU A 480 19.68 -10.76 -23.44
C LEU A 480 21.21 -10.57 -23.35
N ALA A 481 21.91 -11.39 -22.57
CA ALA A 481 23.35 -11.28 -22.37
C ALA A 481 24.16 -12.08 -23.42
N THR A 482 23.52 -12.89 -24.28
CA THR A 482 24.19 -13.87 -25.16
C THR A 482 24.42 -13.41 -26.59
N GLY A 483 24.65 -12.11 -26.82
CA GLY A 483 25.02 -11.63 -28.16
C GLY A 483 23.99 -10.68 -28.78
N GLY A 484 24.04 -10.58 -30.13
CA GLY A 484 23.15 -9.67 -30.86
C GLY A 484 21.72 -10.17 -30.91
N PHE A 485 20.75 -9.28 -30.61
CA PHE A 485 19.32 -9.57 -30.64
C PHE A 485 18.50 -8.35 -31.02
N SER A 486 17.28 -8.58 -31.48
CA SER A 486 16.22 -7.56 -31.63
C SER A 486 15.01 -7.98 -30.82
N GLN A 487 14.44 -7.07 -30.09
CA GLN A 487 13.23 -7.31 -29.32
C GLN A 487 12.30 -6.09 -29.41
N VAL A 488 11.04 -6.35 -29.67
CA VAL A 488 9.96 -5.36 -29.66
C VAL A 488 8.83 -5.91 -28.84
N ASN A 489 8.38 -5.18 -27.84
CA ASN A 489 7.15 -5.47 -27.10
C ASN A 489 6.27 -4.23 -27.15
N GLY A 490 4.96 -4.43 -27.24
CA GLY A 490 4.01 -3.32 -27.23
C GLY A 490 2.66 -3.75 -26.72
N THR A 491 2.03 -2.84 -25.99
CA THR A 491 0.64 -2.97 -25.54
C THR A 491 -0.09 -1.68 -25.72
N ILE A 492 -1.33 -1.77 -26.20
CA ILE A 492 -2.28 -0.65 -26.33
C ILE A 492 -3.56 -1.08 -25.63
N ASN A 493 -4.06 -0.25 -24.75
CA ASN A 493 -5.35 -0.45 -24.07
C ASN A 493 -6.23 0.78 -24.33
N TYR A 494 -7.44 0.54 -24.74
CA TYR A 494 -8.43 1.58 -24.97
C TYR A 494 -9.71 1.29 -24.20
N ALA A 495 -10.06 2.18 -23.28
CA ALA A 495 -11.29 2.08 -22.51
C ALA A 495 -12.46 2.58 -23.38
N LEU A 496 -13.32 1.65 -23.78
CA LEU A 496 -14.57 1.94 -24.46
C LEU A 496 -15.64 2.37 -23.44
N PRO A 497 -16.72 3.06 -23.85
CA PRO A 497 -17.81 3.46 -22.95
C PRO A 497 -18.44 2.27 -22.19
N ARG A 498 -18.44 1.08 -22.80
CA ARG A 498 -18.97 -0.16 -22.23
C ARG A 498 -18.03 -1.34 -22.43
N GLY A 499 -16.72 -1.14 -22.19
CA GLY A 499 -15.79 -2.25 -22.37
C GLY A 499 -14.36 -1.80 -22.48
N GLN A 500 -13.49 -2.73 -22.84
CA GLN A 500 -12.07 -2.51 -23.01
C GLN A 500 -11.58 -3.23 -24.25
N PHE A 501 -10.84 -2.52 -25.08
CA PHE A 501 -10.03 -3.09 -26.16
C PHE A 501 -8.57 -3.10 -25.71
N ALA A 502 -7.89 -4.22 -25.95
CA ALA A 502 -6.45 -4.31 -25.74
C ALA A 502 -5.80 -4.94 -26.96
N LEU A 503 -4.63 -4.43 -27.32
CA LEU A 503 -3.75 -5.00 -28.35
C LEU A 503 -2.38 -5.20 -27.73
N SER A 504 -1.89 -6.43 -27.75
CA SER A 504 -0.52 -6.75 -27.33
C SER A 504 0.26 -7.39 -28.47
N GLY A 505 1.54 -7.07 -28.54
CA GLY A 505 2.41 -7.66 -29.55
C GLY A 505 3.85 -7.79 -29.08
N PHE A 506 4.51 -8.80 -29.59
CA PHE A 506 5.93 -8.98 -29.39
C PHE A 506 6.61 -9.47 -30.66
N TYR A 507 7.85 -9.07 -30.79
CA TYR A 507 8.78 -9.60 -31.79
C TYR A 507 10.13 -9.84 -31.10
N ARG A 508 10.75 -10.98 -31.38
CA ARG A 508 12.07 -11.29 -30.89
C ARG A 508 12.84 -12.08 -31.92
N GLU A 509 14.06 -11.71 -32.16
CA GLU A 509 15.02 -12.38 -33.02
C GLU A 509 16.39 -12.38 -32.35
N ASP A 510 17.07 -13.51 -32.36
CA ASP A 510 18.47 -13.63 -32.01
C ASP A 510 19.19 -14.60 -33.00
N ARG A 511 20.51 -14.62 -32.98
CA ARG A 511 21.30 -15.44 -33.90
C ARG A 511 21.07 -16.96 -33.80
N ARG A 512 20.57 -17.42 -32.63
CA ARG A 512 20.38 -18.87 -32.35
C ARG A 512 18.94 -19.32 -32.55
N MET A 513 18.00 -18.40 -32.48
CA MET A 513 16.56 -18.72 -32.61
C MET A 513 15.96 -17.97 -33.79
N ARG A 514 15.11 -18.68 -34.56
CA ARG A 514 14.29 -18.04 -35.60
C ARG A 514 13.43 -16.97 -34.95
N ALA A 515 13.11 -15.92 -35.70
CA ALA A 515 12.25 -14.86 -35.23
C ALA A 515 10.97 -15.43 -34.64
N SER A 516 10.66 -15.00 -33.44
CA SER A 516 9.41 -15.28 -32.74
C SER A 516 8.59 -13.99 -32.64
N TYR A 517 7.35 -14.04 -33.06
CA TYR A 517 6.45 -12.90 -33.01
C TYR A 517 5.04 -13.33 -32.63
N GLY A 518 4.32 -12.44 -32.06
CA GLY A 518 2.88 -12.59 -31.77
C GLY A 518 2.19 -11.26 -31.69
N LEU A 519 0.96 -11.22 -32.18
CA LEU A 519 0.05 -10.10 -32.10
C LEU A 519 -1.30 -10.59 -31.58
N GLY A 520 -1.82 -9.97 -30.53
CA GLY A 520 -3.04 -10.40 -29.85
C GLY A 520 -4.00 -9.25 -29.56
N PRO A 521 -4.99 -8.96 -30.43
CA PRO A 521 -6.11 -8.11 -30.07
C PRO A 521 -7.06 -8.84 -29.12
N SER A 522 -7.62 -8.11 -28.16
CA SER A 522 -8.68 -8.59 -27.28
C SER A 522 -9.73 -7.51 -27.04
N LEU A 523 -10.98 -7.92 -26.94
CA LEU A 523 -12.13 -7.08 -26.64
C LEU A 523 -12.92 -7.71 -25.49
N THR A 524 -13.20 -6.93 -24.48
CA THR A 524 -14.02 -7.33 -23.32
C THR A 524 -15.14 -6.34 -23.13
N VAL A 525 -16.39 -6.84 -23.16
CA VAL A 525 -17.59 -6.01 -23.03
C VAL A 525 -18.50 -6.57 -21.94
N PRO A 526 -18.69 -5.88 -20.83
CA PRO A 526 -19.71 -6.23 -19.86
C PRO A 526 -21.09 -5.93 -20.44
N LEU A 527 -21.97 -6.94 -20.51
CA LEU A 527 -23.33 -6.80 -20.99
C LEU A 527 -24.31 -6.48 -19.86
N ILE A 528 -24.12 -7.13 -18.71
CA ILE A 528 -25.00 -7.00 -17.55
C ILE A 528 -24.13 -6.87 -16.31
N GLN A 529 -24.42 -5.86 -15.51
CA GLN A 529 -23.85 -5.67 -14.17
C GLN A 529 -24.97 -5.24 -13.24
N ARG A 530 -25.65 -6.20 -12.60
CA ARG A 530 -26.76 -5.90 -11.70
C ARG A 530 -26.95 -6.99 -10.65
N GLY A 531 -27.17 -6.59 -9.39
CA GLY A 531 -27.56 -7.52 -8.32
C GLY A 531 -26.51 -8.62 -8.05
N GLY A 532 -25.22 -8.32 -8.17
CA GLY A 532 -24.15 -9.30 -7.99
C GLY A 532 -23.97 -10.26 -9.17
N VAL A 533 -24.68 -10.05 -10.28
CA VAL A 533 -24.53 -10.81 -11.51
C VAL A 533 -23.81 -9.96 -12.55
N GLN A 534 -22.76 -10.54 -13.13
CA GLN A 534 -22.01 -9.95 -14.22
C GLN A 534 -22.01 -10.90 -15.42
N VAL A 535 -22.37 -10.40 -16.58
CA VAL A 535 -22.25 -11.10 -17.85
C VAL A 535 -21.29 -10.33 -18.73
N THR A 536 -20.27 -11.01 -19.23
CA THR A 536 -19.22 -10.39 -20.04
C THR A 536 -19.01 -11.19 -21.32
N VAL A 537 -18.91 -10.49 -22.42
CA VAL A 537 -18.46 -11.06 -23.70
C VAL A 537 -16.99 -10.74 -23.89
N ARG A 538 -16.24 -11.73 -24.26
CA ARG A 538 -14.81 -11.62 -24.58
C ARG A 538 -14.51 -12.21 -25.93
N GLY A 539 -13.80 -11.46 -26.75
CA GLY A 539 -13.19 -11.92 -27.98
C GLY A 539 -11.69 -11.65 -27.94
N ASP A 540 -10.88 -12.65 -28.28
CA ASP A 540 -9.46 -12.47 -28.47
C ASP A 540 -8.95 -13.25 -29.68
N ALA A 541 -7.97 -12.70 -30.33
CA ALA A 541 -7.26 -13.36 -31.42
C ALA A 541 -5.76 -13.30 -31.14
N THR A 542 -5.06 -14.32 -31.60
CA THR A 542 -3.60 -14.34 -31.55
C THR A 542 -3.06 -14.77 -32.91
N ILE A 543 -2.14 -14.00 -33.45
CA ILE A 543 -1.40 -14.31 -34.68
C ILE A 543 0.06 -14.40 -34.29
N SER A 544 0.69 -15.56 -34.55
CA SER A 544 2.10 -15.77 -34.22
C SER A 544 2.77 -16.62 -35.31
N ASN A 545 4.10 -16.73 -35.26
CA ASN A 545 4.83 -17.65 -36.09
C ASN A 545 4.58 -19.14 -35.77
N GLN A 546 3.92 -19.44 -34.64
CA GLN A 546 3.50 -20.79 -34.25
C GLN A 546 2.09 -21.14 -34.72
N GLY A 547 1.30 -20.13 -35.13
CA GLY A 547 -0.05 -20.34 -35.60
C GLY A 547 -0.97 -19.17 -35.28
N ARG A 548 -2.27 -19.39 -35.55
CA ARG A 548 -3.33 -18.43 -35.32
C ARG A 548 -4.38 -19.05 -34.40
N ALA A 549 -4.87 -18.26 -33.48
CA ALA A 549 -5.98 -18.64 -32.60
C ALA A 549 -6.99 -17.52 -32.51
N VAL A 550 -8.26 -17.85 -32.50
CA VAL A 550 -9.37 -16.93 -32.25
C VAL A 550 -10.25 -17.53 -31.19
N PHE A 551 -10.64 -16.72 -30.23
CA PHE A 551 -11.58 -17.09 -29.19
C PHE A 551 -12.71 -16.07 -29.13
N LEU A 552 -13.94 -16.57 -29.02
CA LEU A 552 -15.12 -15.77 -28.72
C LEU A 552 -15.93 -16.50 -27.65
N GLY A 553 -16.21 -15.83 -26.55
CA GLY A 553 -16.92 -16.45 -25.44
C GLY A 553 -17.74 -15.46 -24.63
N ILE A 554 -18.63 -16.01 -23.85
CA ILE A 554 -19.44 -15.32 -22.85
C ILE A 554 -19.13 -15.92 -21.49
N SER A 555 -19.01 -15.08 -20.49
CA SER A 555 -18.87 -15.50 -19.09
C SER A 555 -19.98 -14.88 -18.24
N LEU A 556 -20.51 -15.68 -17.34
CA LEU A 556 -21.48 -15.29 -16.33
C LEU A 556 -20.83 -15.50 -14.98
N GLN A 557 -20.82 -14.45 -14.16
CA GLN A 557 -20.33 -14.50 -12.78
C GLN A 557 -21.44 -14.05 -11.84
N ARG A 558 -21.54 -14.69 -10.69
CA ARG A 558 -22.45 -14.28 -9.62
C ARG A 558 -21.72 -14.31 -8.28
N LEU A 559 -21.77 -13.19 -7.60
CA LEU A 559 -21.26 -13.00 -6.25
C LEU A 559 -22.44 -12.97 -5.27
N ARG A 560 -22.38 -13.78 -4.22
CA ARG A 560 -23.39 -13.77 -3.15
C ARG A 560 -22.71 -14.00 -1.80
N GLY A 561 -22.52 -12.93 -1.06
CA GLY A 561 -21.86 -13.00 0.25
C GLY A 561 -20.45 -13.59 0.14
N THR A 562 -20.23 -14.74 0.78
CA THR A 562 -18.95 -15.46 0.82
C THR A 562 -18.77 -16.48 -0.31
N ALA A 563 -19.75 -16.62 -1.17
CA ALA A 563 -19.72 -17.59 -2.28
C ALA A 563 -19.80 -16.88 -3.62
N ALA A 564 -19.06 -17.40 -4.58
CA ALA A 564 -19.08 -16.95 -5.95
C ALA A 564 -19.13 -18.16 -6.88
N TRP A 565 -19.77 -18.01 -8.01
CA TRP A 565 -19.71 -18.99 -9.08
C TRP A 565 -19.59 -18.31 -10.43
N SER A 566 -18.97 -19.00 -11.35
CA SER A 566 -18.80 -18.54 -12.72
C SER A 566 -19.11 -19.67 -13.69
N ALA A 567 -19.65 -19.31 -14.83
CA ALA A 567 -19.81 -20.20 -15.96
C ALA A 567 -19.32 -19.48 -17.21
N SER A 568 -18.62 -20.19 -18.07
CA SER A 568 -18.15 -19.66 -19.34
C SER A 568 -18.45 -20.62 -20.46
N ALA A 569 -18.75 -20.09 -21.62
CA ALA A 569 -18.93 -20.85 -22.84
C ALA A 569 -18.37 -20.05 -24.02
N GLY A 570 -17.71 -20.71 -24.94
CA GLY A 570 -17.09 -20.05 -26.07
C GLY A 570 -16.68 -21.02 -27.16
N LEU A 571 -16.18 -20.44 -28.23
CA LEU A 571 -15.63 -21.17 -29.37
C LEU A 571 -14.18 -20.73 -29.54
N ARG A 572 -13.30 -21.69 -29.71
CA ARG A 572 -11.90 -21.46 -30.01
C ARG A 572 -11.53 -22.11 -31.35
N ALA A 573 -11.04 -21.32 -32.26
CA ALA A 573 -10.48 -21.79 -33.50
C ALA A 573 -8.96 -21.70 -33.42
N ASN A 574 -8.25 -22.80 -33.59
CA ASN A 574 -6.80 -22.86 -33.56
C ASN A 574 -6.28 -23.41 -34.89
N ASN A 575 -5.22 -22.79 -35.39
CA ASN A 575 -4.39 -23.33 -36.46
C ASN A 575 -2.93 -23.26 -36.00
N VAL A 576 -2.52 -24.27 -35.19
CA VAL A 576 -1.19 -24.36 -34.60
C VAL A 576 -0.51 -25.64 -35.10
N GLY A 577 0.61 -25.50 -35.79
CA GLY A 577 1.40 -26.60 -36.30
C GLY A 577 0.75 -27.34 -37.47
N SER A 578 1.27 -28.55 -37.80
CA SER A 578 0.80 -29.43 -38.86
C SER A 578 -0.52 -30.16 -38.56
N GLY A 579 -1.24 -29.72 -37.52
CA GLY A 579 -2.47 -30.32 -37.04
C GLY A 579 -3.72 -29.61 -37.53
N ARG A 580 -4.82 -30.28 -37.40
CA ARG A 580 -6.16 -29.91 -37.85
C ARG A 580 -6.54 -28.51 -37.44
N SER A 581 -6.81 -27.64 -38.41
CA SER A 581 -7.57 -26.41 -38.15
C SER A 581 -9.00 -26.82 -37.79
N GLY A 582 -9.41 -26.46 -36.59
CA GLY A 582 -10.76 -26.80 -36.11
C GLY A 582 -11.30 -25.76 -35.19
N MET A 583 -12.63 -25.62 -35.17
CA MET A 583 -13.35 -24.83 -34.18
C MET A 583 -13.78 -25.82 -33.08
N SER A 584 -13.36 -25.52 -31.86
CA SER A 584 -13.66 -26.36 -30.69
C SER A 584 -14.48 -25.59 -29.67
N PRO A 585 -15.55 -26.15 -29.14
CA PRO A 585 -16.26 -25.56 -28.01
C PRO A 585 -15.36 -25.64 -26.76
N VAL A 586 -15.24 -24.52 -26.07
CA VAL A 586 -14.53 -24.39 -24.79
C VAL A 586 -15.44 -23.74 -23.77
N GLY A 587 -15.27 -24.07 -22.53
CA GLY A 587 -16.06 -23.46 -21.48
C GLY A 587 -15.90 -24.19 -20.16
N GLY A 588 -16.45 -23.64 -19.11
CA GLY A 588 -16.32 -24.27 -17.81
C GLY A 588 -17.28 -23.69 -16.79
N ILE A 589 -17.35 -24.38 -15.69
CA ILE A 589 -18.08 -23.95 -14.49
C ILE A 589 -17.11 -24.01 -13.32
N ALA A 590 -17.07 -22.93 -12.56
CA ALA A 590 -16.24 -22.86 -11.36
C ALA A 590 -17.04 -22.24 -10.21
N GLY A 591 -16.73 -22.67 -8.99
CA GLY A 591 -17.26 -22.12 -7.76
C GLY A 591 -16.13 -21.77 -6.81
N ALA A 592 -16.33 -20.73 -6.03
CA ALA A 592 -15.43 -20.32 -4.96
C ALA A 592 -16.24 -20.05 -3.70
N TRP A 593 -15.66 -20.37 -2.57
CA TRP A 593 -16.23 -20.13 -1.26
C TRP A 593 -15.15 -19.67 -0.30
N GLN A 594 -15.49 -18.67 0.50
CA GLN A 594 -14.58 -18.07 1.45
C GLN A 594 -15.24 -18.00 2.81
N LYS A 595 -14.51 -18.38 3.85
CA LYS A 595 -14.97 -18.29 5.23
C LYS A 595 -13.89 -17.69 6.11
N ALA A 596 -14.25 -16.61 6.79
CA ALA A 596 -13.44 -16.05 7.86
C ALA A 596 -13.50 -16.94 9.12
N GLN A 597 -12.47 -16.86 9.97
CA GLN A 597 -12.40 -17.53 11.29
C GLN A 597 -12.37 -19.07 11.24
N VAL A 598 -11.71 -19.63 10.26
CA VAL A 598 -11.36 -21.04 10.22
C VAL A 598 -9.94 -21.21 10.80
N LEU A 599 -9.80 -21.97 11.88
CA LEU A 599 -8.51 -22.16 12.59
C LEU A 599 -7.81 -20.82 12.94
N GLY A 600 -8.58 -19.81 13.30
CA GLY A 600 -8.05 -18.47 13.59
C GLY A 600 -7.63 -17.68 12.35
N GLY A 601 -8.01 -18.13 11.17
CA GLY A 601 -7.65 -17.55 9.90
C GLY A 601 -8.80 -17.48 8.90
N GLU A 602 -8.47 -17.33 7.63
CA GLU A 602 -9.39 -17.27 6.51
C GLU A 602 -9.13 -18.44 5.58
N LEU A 603 -10.19 -19.20 5.25
CA LEU A 603 -10.14 -20.29 4.29
C LEU A 603 -10.87 -19.87 3.01
N ALA A 604 -10.18 -19.95 1.88
CA ALA A 604 -10.75 -19.82 0.55
C ALA A 604 -10.61 -21.16 -0.19
N VAL A 605 -11.69 -21.64 -0.76
CA VAL A 605 -11.72 -22.88 -1.57
C VAL A 605 -12.38 -22.56 -2.89
N SER A 606 -11.77 -22.99 -3.98
CA SER A 606 -12.36 -22.90 -5.31
C SER A 606 -12.17 -24.20 -6.07
N GLY A 607 -13.07 -24.47 -6.99
CA GLY A 607 -12.96 -25.62 -7.85
C GLY A 607 -13.86 -25.49 -9.06
N GLY A 608 -13.51 -26.19 -10.11
CA GLY A 608 -14.25 -26.13 -11.35
C GLY A 608 -13.86 -27.19 -12.34
N VAL A 609 -14.65 -27.32 -13.37
CA VAL A 609 -14.40 -28.16 -14.53
C VAL A 609 -14.37 -27.28 -15.75
N GLU A 610 -13.30 -27.38 -16.52
CA GLU A 610 -13.06 -26.60 -17.71
C GLU A 610 -12.76 -27.53 -18.89
N ARG A 611 -13.47 -27.28 -19.97
CA ARG A 611 -13.21 -27.92 -21.26
C ARG A 611 -12.39 -26.98 -22.12
N GLU A 612 -11.21 -27.43 -22.47
CA GLU A 612 -10.32 -26.80 -23.43
C GLU A 612 -10.20 -27.62 -24.71
N VAL A 613 -9.50 -27.11 -25.70
CA VAL A 613 -9.26 -27.78 -26.99
C VAL A 613 -8.56 -29.14 -26.79
N ALA A 614 -7.62 -29.21 -25.83
CA ALA A 614 -6.85 -30.42 -25.53
C ALA A 614 -7.63 -31.45 -24.68
N GLY A 615 -8.72 -31.08 -24.05
CA GLY A 615 -9.47 -31.97 -23.20
C GLY A 615 -10.27 -31.28 -22.10
N THR A 616 -10.77 -32.07 -21.19
CA THR A 616 -11.52 -31.58 -20.01
C THR A 616 -10.69 -31.76 -18.75
N LEU A 617 -10.59 -30.72 -17.96
CA LEU A 617 -9.76 -30.65 -16.77
C LEU A 617 -10.61 -30.23 -15.56
N ALA A 618 -10.52 -30.97 -14.48
CA ALA A 618 -11.02 -30.52 -13.17
C ALA A 618 -9.89 -29.87 -12.39
N ARG A 619 -10.18 -28.73 -11.77
CA ARG A 619 -9.24 -27.99 -10.94
C ARG A 619 -9.82 -27.76 -9.57
N GLY A 620 -8.97 -27.86 -8.55
CA GLY A 620 -9.30 -27.48 -7.18
C GLY A 620 -8.17 -26.68 -6.58
N HIS A 621 -8.53 -25.66 -5.83
CA HIS A 621 -7.59 -24.82 -5.10
C HIS A 621 -8.12 -24.57 -3.69
N ALA A 622 -7.26 -24.64 -2.70
CA ALA A 622 -7.56 -24.27 -1.33
C ALA A 622 -6.44 -23.37 -0.79
N ASP A 623 -6.80 -22.28 -0.14
CA ASP A 623 -5.88 -21.33 0.51
C ASP A 623 -6.37 -21.10 1.94
N LEU A 624 -5.55 -21.44 2.91
CA LEU A 624 -5.80 -21.21 4.33
C LEU A 624 -4.77 -20.22 4.87
N ARG A 625 -5.20 -19.03 5.26
CA ARG A 625 -4.36 -17.99 5.85
C ARG A 625 -4.67 -17.82 7.31
N THR A 626 -3.84 -18.36 8.16
CA THR A 626 -3.91 -18.15 9.61
C THR A 626 -3.06 -16.96 10.05
N THR A 627 -3.09 -16.65 11.33
CA THR A 627 -2.19 -15.66 11.91
C THR A 627 -0.72 -16.09 11.84
N ALA A 628 -0.44 -17.39 11.84
CA ALA A 628 0.91 -17.93 11.91
C ALA A 628 1.47 -18.39 10.56
N ALA A 629 0.63 -18.88 9.65
CA ALA A 629 1.07 -19.45 8.38
C ALA A 629 0.00 -19.29 7.29
N ALA A 630 0.42 -19.26 6.05
CA ALA A 630 -0.41 -19.45 4.86
C ALA A 630 -0.11 -20.83 4.27
N LEU A 631 -1.16 -21.59 3.96
CA LEU A 631 -1.11 -22.91 3.35
C LEU A 631 -1.90 -22.86 2.04
N TYR A 632 -1.41 -23.49 1.01
CA TYR A 632 -2.16 -23.65 -0.23
C TYR A 632 -2.04 -25.05 -0.80
N ALA A 633 -3.08 -25.47 -1.50
CA ALA A 633 -3.14 -26.73 -2.20
C ALA A 633 -3.80 -26.53 -3.56
N ASP A 634 -3.19 -27.07 -4.60
CA ASP A 634 -3.72 -27.09 -5.95
C ASP A 634 -3.81 -28.52 -6.44
N LEU A 635 -4.87 -28.81 -7.17
CA LEU A 635 -5.10 -30.08 -7.82
C LEU A 635 -5.61 -29.82 -9.23
N ALA A 636 -5.04 -30.51 -10.22
CA ALA A 636 -5.53 -30.49 -11.58
C ALA A 636 -5.60 -31.94 -12.08
N GLN A 637 -6.83 -32.39 -12.39
CA GLN A 637 -7.15 -33.75 -12.82
C GLN A 637 -7.69 -33.71 -14.24
N PRO A 638 -6.98 -34.26 -15.23
CA PRO A 638 -7.54 -34.52 -16.55
C PRO A 638 -8.70 -35.53 -16.45
N LEU A 639 -9.88 -35.17 -16.98
CA LEU A 639 -11.06 -36.01 -17.02
C LEU A 639 -11.26 -36.66 -18.39
N ALA A 640 -10.86 -35.97 -19.47
CA ALA A 640 -10.96 -36.46 -20.83
C ALA A 640 -9.95 -35.72 -21.74
N GLY A 641 -9.48 -36.33 -22.80
CA GLY A 641 -8.49 -35.80 -23.72
C GLY A 641 -7.16 -36.54 -23.64
N ASP A 642 -6.05 -35.89 -24.03
CA ASP A 642 -4.70 -36.45 -23.94
C ASP A 642 -4.42 -36.87 -22.49
N ASN A 643 -3.89 -38.09 -22.34
CA ASN A 643 -3.66 -38.78 -21.06
C ASN A 643 -2.62 -38.04 -20.18
N GLY A 644 -2.97 -36.85 -19.72
CA GLY A 644 -2.18 -36.11 -18.77
C GLY A 644 -2.29 -36.74 -17.37
N ALA A 645 -1.20 -36.81 -16.63
CA ALA A 645 -1.20 -37.26 -15.26
C ALA A 645 -1.84 -36.17 -14.37
N THR A 646 -2.42 -36.62 -13.26
CA THR A 646 -2.87 -35.74 -12.19
C THR A 646 -1.72 -34.86 -11.73
N GLN A 647 -1.95 -33.56 -11.68
CA GLN A 647 -0.98 -32.59 -11.18
C GLN A 647 -1.46 -32.09 -9.82
N TYR A 648 -0.54 -31.99 -8.90
CA TYR A 648 -0.83 -31.47 -7.57
C TYR A 648 0.32 -30.60 -7.08
N SER A 649 -0.03 -29.59 -6.26
CA SER A 649 0.95 -28.82 -5.52
C SER A 649 0.43 -28.49 -4.11
N PHE A 650 1.32 -28.57 -3.14
CA PHE A 650 1.07 -28.16 -1.78
C PHE A 650 2.16 -27.20 -1.36
N GLY A 651 1.78 -26.12 -0.71
CA GLY A 651 2.78 -25.20 -0.22
C GLY A 651 2.41 -24.55 1.08
N PHE A 652 3.43 -24.08 1.76
CA PHE A 652 3.29 -23.31 2.99
C PHE A 652 4.19 -22.09 2.97
N GLN A 653 3.81 -21.13 3.78
CA GLN A 653 4.59 -19.93 3.99
C GLN A 653 4.35 -19.37 5.37
N THR A 654 5.42 -18.93 6.01
CA THR A 654 5.38 -18.24 7.30
C THR A 654 6.48 -17.20 7.38
N THR A 655 6.27 -16.19 8.21
CA THR A 655 7.28 -15.21 8.59
C THR A 655 7.51 -15.30 10.08
N ALA A 656 8.72 -15.65 10.49
CA ALA A 656 9.16 -15.62 11.87
C ALA A 656 9.84 -14.28 12.17
N ALA A 657 9.34 -13.55 13.15
CA ALA A 657 9.94 -12.33 13.64
C ALA A 657 10.47 -12.53 15.04
N ALA A 658 11.75 -12.28 15.25
CA ALA A 658 12.39 -12.51 16.53
C ALA A 658 13.14 -11.26 17.02
N THR A 659 13.06 -11.06 18.32
CA THR A 659 13.90 -10.14 19.11
C THR A 659 14.41 -10.89 20.34
N ARG A 660 15.26 -10.25 21.14
CA ARG A 660 15.68 -10.86 22.42
C ARG A 660 14.52 -11.19 23.39
N ARG A 661 13.33 -10.57 23.19
CA ARG A 661 12.19 -10.65 24.12
C ARG A 661 10.92 -11.23 23.52
N ALA A 662 10.88 -11.52 22.23
CA ALA A 662 9.68 -12.01 21.56
C ALA A 662 10.04 -12.81 20.32
N LEU A 663 9.31 -13.91 20.11
CA LEU A 663 9.23 -14.64 18.85
C LEU A 663 7.76 -14.65 18.43
N VAL A 664 7.50 -14.18 17.22
CA VAL A 664 6.14 -14.10 16.65
C VAL A 664 6.15 -14.72 15.27
N LEU A 665 5.12 -15.52 14.98
CA LEU A 665 4.89 -16.08 13.65
C LEU A 665 3.77 -15.31 12.97
N GLN A 666 3.90 -15.07 11.66
CA GLN A 666 2.90 -14.38 10.86
C GLN A 666 2.72 -15.03 9.51
N GLY A 667 1.44 -15.27 9.14
CA GLY A 667 1.09 -15.93 7.88
C GLY A 667 0.52 -14.99 6.80
N ARG A 668 0.19 -13.74 7.13
CA ARG A 668 -0.63 -12.90 6.26
C ARG A 668 0.13 -12.09 5.23
N ASP A 669 1.27 -11.48 5.58
CA ASP A 669 1.97 -10.53 4.72
C ASP A 669 3.47 -10.81 4.68
N ARG A 670 4.10 -10.53 3.51
CA ARG A 670 5.54 -10.70 3.28
C ARG A 670 6.24 -9.35 3.24
N ASN A 671 6.38 -8.68 4.37
CA ASN A 671 7.18 -7.47 4.44
C ASN A 671 8.50 -7.75 5.19
N ASP A 672 9.45 -6.88 4.97
CA ASP A 672 10.79 -6.98 5.56
C ASP A 672 10.87 -6.44 6.98
N SER A 673 9.76 -5.95 7.54
CA SER A 673 9.69 -5.41 8.89
C SER A 673 8.33 -5.68 9.55
N ILE A 674 8.34 -5.75 10.88
CA ILE A 674 7.17 -6.10 11.69
C ILE A 674 7.08 -5.16 12.88
N ILE A 675 5.87 -4.71 13.18
CA ILE A 675 5.51 -4.01 14.40
C ILE A 675 4.78 -4.98 15.30
N VAL A 676 5.29 -5.23 16.51
CA VAL A 676 4.67 -6.06 17.54
C VAL A 676 4.01 -5.13 18.53
N VAL A 677 2.70 -5.22 18.63
CA VAL A 677 1.87 -4.45 19.56
C VAL A 677 1.52 -5.35 20.74
N ALA A 678 1.83 -4.89 21.93
CA ALA A 678 1.50 -5.58 23.18
C ALA A 678 0.68 -4.65 24.08
N VAL A 679 -0.31 -5.19 24.76
CA VAL A 679 -1.11 -4.47 25.76
C VAL A 679 -0.94 -5.16 27.09
N ARG A 680 -0.55 -4.39 28.11
CA ARG A 680 -0.45 -4.86 29.50
C ARG A 680 -1.51 -4.19 30.34
N GLU A 681 -2.20 -4.95 31.16
CA GLU A 681 -3.18 -4.41 32.11
C GLU A 681 -2.52 -4.17 33.48
N GLU A 682 -2.70 -2.97 34.03
CA GLU A 682 -2.34 -2.64 35.40
C GLU A 682 -3.47 -3.03 36.35
N GLY A 683 -3.17 -3.83 37.35
CA GLY A 683 -4.09 -4.28 38.39
C GLY A 683 -4.24 -5.79 38.44
N ALA A 684 -4.89 -6.28 39.47
CA ALA A 684 -5.18 -7.69 39.64
C ALA A 684 -6.30 -8.13 38.67
N VAL A 685 -5.94 -8.70 37.53
CA VAL A 685 -6.90 -9.36 36.65
C VAL A 685 -7.49 -10.55 37.40
N ARG A 686 -8.81 -10.59 37.57
CA ARG A 686 -9.49 -11.81 38.02
C ARG A 686 -9.26 -12.91 36.97
N ARG A 687 -8.70 -14.04 37.38
CA ARG A 687 -8.53 -15.21 36.49
C ARG A 687 -9.89 -15.56 35.86
N GLY A 688 -10.00 -15.38 34.55
CA GLY A 688 -11.18 -15.78 33.77
C GLY A 688 -11.94 -14.63 33.07
N GLU A 689 -11.66 -13.36 33.39
CA GLU A 689 -12.23 -12.23 32.62
C GLU A 689 -11.27 -11.89 31.46
N ALA A 690 -11.74 -12.07 30.24
CA ALA A 690 -11.00 -11.60 29.07
C ALA A 690 -10.99 -10.07 29.10
N GLY A 691 -9.81 -9.43 29.13
CA GLY A 691 -9.67 -7.98 29.09
C GLY A 691 -10.33 -7.37 27.85
N ALA A 692 -10.69 -6.09 27.93
CA ALA A 692 -11.35 -5.39 26.83
C ALA A 692 -10.48 -5.43 25.56
N PRO A 693 -11.07 -5.72 24.39
CA PRO A 693 -10.35 -5.75 23.12
C PRO A 693 -9.99 -4.33 22.66
N PHE A 694 -8.79 -4.20 22.09
CA PHE A 694 -8.31 -2.97 21.47
C PHE A 694 -8.06 -3.22 19.99
N GLU A 695 -8.57 -2.37 19.15
CA GLU A 695 -8.24 -2.34 17.74
C GLU A 695 -6.91 -1.61 17.53
N VAL A 696 -6.01 -2.26 16.82
CA VAL A 696 -4.71 -1.70 16.45
C VAL A 696 -4.84 -0.95 15.14
N LEU A 697 -4.53 0.34 15.16
CA LEU A 697 -4.54 1.22 14.00
C LEU A 697 -3.09 1.58 13.65
N VAL A 698 -2.70 1.32 12.41
CA VAL A 698 -1.39 1.73 11.84
C VAL A 698 -1.67 2.70 10.71
N ASP A 699 -1.21 3.94 10.82
CA ASP A 699 -1.56 5.06 9.93
C ASP A 699 -3.09 5.17 9.72
N ASN A 700 -3.85 5.08 10.81
CA ASN A 700 -5.31 5.08 10.85
C ASN A 700 -6.02 3.87 10.19
N ALA A 701 -5.29 2.94 9.61
CA ALA A 701 -5.85 1.72 9.03
C ALA A 701 -5.95 0.61 10.08
N PRO A 702 -7.10 -0.05 10.27
CA PRO A 702 -7.24 -1.16 11.19
C PRO A 702 -6.41 -2.36 10.74
N ARG A 703 -5.64 -2.94 11.66
CA ARG A 703 -4.73 -4.07 11.40
C ARG A 703 -5.07 -5.33 12.18
N GLY A 704 -5.95 -5.24 13.15
CA GLY A 704 -6.38 -6.36 13.97
C GLY A 704 -6.76 -5.94 15.37
N ILE A 705 -7.09 -6.92 16.19
CA ILE A 705 -7.52 -6.74 17.58
C ILE A 705 -6.47 -7.39 18.48
N VAL A 706 -6.14 -6.74 19.58
CA VAL A 706 -5.25 -7.23 20.64
C VAL A 706 -5.95 -7.09 21.98
N ARG A 707 -5.78 -8.08 22.87
CA ARG A 707 -6.29 -8.02 24.25
C ARG A 707 -5.13 -7.85 25.23
N PRO A 708 -5.40 -7.37 26.44
CA PRO A 708 -4.39 -7.38 27.49
C PRO A 708 -3.78 -8.75 27.71
N GLY A 709 -2.45 -8.81 27.76
CA GLY A 709 -1.68 -10.06 27.83
C GLY A 709 -1.39 -10.72 26.48
N GLU A 710 -2.02 -10.27 25.40
CA GLU A 710 -1.77 -10.76 24.04
C GLU A 710 -0.79 -9.85 23.28
N THR A 711 -0.28 -10.36 22.18
CA THR A 711 0.55 -9.61 21.23
C THR A 711 -0.02 -9.77 19.83
N LEU A 712 -0.06 -8.66 19.09
CA LEU A 712 -0.40 -8.64 17.67
C LEU A 712 0.83 -8.28 16.86
N ALA A 713 1.22 -9.10 15.90
CA ALA A 713 2.24 -8.77 14.92
C ALA A 713 1.59 -8.17 13.67
N VAL A 714 2.08 -7.02 13.25
CA VAL A 714 1.64 -6.32 12.05
C VAL A 714 2.82 -6.21 11.10
N SER A 715 2.76 -6.90 9.98
CA SER A 715 3.76 -6.81 8.91
C SER A 715 3.61 -5.49 8.16
N VAL A 716 4.69 -4.76 8.00
CA VAL A 716 4.69 -3.44 7.36
C VAL A 716 5.87 -3.30 6.41
N PRO A 717 5.72 -2.54 5.30
CA PRO A 717 6.83 -2.18 4.44
C PRO A 717 7.96 -1.47 5.20
N ALA A 718 9.20 -1.83 4.89
CA ALA A 718 10.38 -1.17 5.46
C ALA A 718 10.58 0.25 4.92
N TYR A 719 11.50 0.99 5.54
CA TYR A 719 11.85 2.37 5.23
C TYR A 719 10.67 3.35 5.32
N ARG A 720 9.88 3.19 6.37
CA ARG A 720 8.77 4.11 6.68
C ARG A 720 8.70 4.38 8.17
N GLN A 721 8.13 5.51 8.48
CA GLN A 721 7.68 5.85 9.82
C GLN A 721 6.18 5.62 9.88
N TYR A 722 5.74 4.95 10.93
CA TYR A 722 4.34 4.59 11.16
C TYR A 722 3.82 5.21 12.43
N ALA A 723 2.60 5.75 12.37
CA ALA A 723 1.84 6.17 13.53
C ALA A 723 0.97 5.01 14.01
N VAL A 724 1.25 4.49 15.21
CA VAL A 724 0.51 3.37 15.79
C VAL A 724 -0.29 3.84 16.99
N ARG A 725 -1.58 3.53 17.02
CA ARG A 725 -2.47 3.84 18.12
C ARG A 725 -3.42 2.69 18.40
N LEU A 726 -3.95 2.65 19.61
CA LEU A 726 -4.99 1.71 20.01
C LEU A 726 -6.33 2.44 20.16
N ARG A 727 -7.40 1.74 19.83
CA ARG A 727 -8.78 2.17 20.02
C ARG A 727 -9.52 1.09 20.80
N SER A 728 -10.13 1.42 21.94
CA SER A 728 -11.00 0.48 22.65
C SER A 728 -12.23 0.18 21.80
N THR A 729 -12.58 -1.11 21.73
CA THR A 729 -13.77 -1.60 21.00
C THR A 729 -14.75 -2.32 21.94
N GLY A 730 -14.43 -2.40 23.25
CA GLY A 730 -15.30 -2.99 24.25
C GLY A 730 -16.19 -1.95 24.94
N GLU A 731 -17.22 -2.42 25.64
CA GLU A 731 -18.13 -1.57 26.43
C GLU A 731 -17.48 -1.08 27.74
N ALA A 732 -16.42 -1.75 28.20
CA ALA A 732 -15.71 -1.37 29.40
C ALA A 732 -14.92 -0.07 29.21
N LEU A 733 -15.05 0.86 30.14
CA LEU A 733 -14.25 2.08 30.16
C LEU A 733 -12.81 1.73 30.51
N MET A 734 -11.90 2.01 29.58
CA MET A 734 -10.48 1.70 29.74
C MET A 734 -9.66 2.97 29.58
N HIS A 735 -8.82 3.24 30.53
CA HIS A 735 -7.78 4.26 30.40
C HIS A 735 -6.55 3.62 29.74
N LEU A 736 -6.08 4.21 28.67
CA LEU A 736 -4.91 3.77 27.94
C LEU A 736 -3.74 4.73 28.19
N ASP A 737 -2.61 4.20 28.63
CA ASP A 737 -1.41 5.01 28.84
C ASP A 737 -0.73 5.27 27.49
N GLY A 738 -0.70 6.53 27.11
CA GLY A 738 -0.03 7.01 25.92
C GLY A 738 -0.91 7.06 24.68
N GLY A 739 -0.71 8.11 23.92
CA GLY A 739 -1.38 8.38 22.65
C GLY A 739 -0.76 7.60 21.48
N THR A 740 -0.73 8.24 20.33
CA THR A 740 -0.10 7.74 19.12
C THR A 740 1.40 7.60 19.29
N ARG A 741 1.95 6.44 19.02
CA ARG A 741 3.40 6.19 19.02
C ARG A 741 3.94 6.16 17.61
N GLN A 742 5.00 6.92 17.37
CA GLN A 742 5.72 6.93 16.09
C GLN A 742 6.84 5.91 16.12
N VAL A 743 6.95 5.11 15.06
CA VAL A 743 7.99 4.10 14.93
C VAL A 743 8.58 4.07 13.53
N SER A 744 9.91 4.12 13.43
CA SER A 744 10.63 3.98 12.16
C SER A 744 11.10 2.54 11.99
N VAL A 745 10.88 1.99 10.80
CA VAL A 745 11.27 0.61 10.49
C VAL A 745 12.16 0.55 9.25
N TYR A 746 13.19 -0.27 9.36
CA TYR A 746 14.15 -0.64 8.33
C TYR A 746 14.02 -2.13 8.02
N PRO A 747 14.57 -2.65 6.90
CA PRO A 747 14.54 -4.09 6.65
C PRO A 747 15.17 -4.88 7.80
N GLY A 748 14.48 -5.91 8.25
CA GLY A 748 14.87 -6.71 9.41
C GLY A 748 14.43 -6.15 10.76
N THR A 749 13.80 -4.97 10.81
CA THR A 749 13.32 -4.39 12.07
C THR A 749 12.09 -5.11 12.59
N VAL A 750 12.13 -5.53 13.85
CA VAL A 750 10.97 -5.95 14.64
C VAL A 750 10.81 -4.94 15.78
N ALA A 751 9.94 -3.96 15.58
CA ALA A 751 9.66 -2.91 16.56
C ALA A 751 8.59 -3.39 17.54
N ARG A 752 8.87 -3.33 18.85
CA ARG A 752 7.90 -3.68 19.89
C ARG A 752 7.37 -2.42 20.54
N LEU A 753 6.07 -2.22 20.44
CA LEU A 753 5.33 -1.15 21.10
C LEU A 753 4.46 -1.77 22.20
N GLU A 754 4.52 -1.21 23.38
CA GLU A 754 3.82 -1.72 24.55
C GLU A 754 2.99 -0.60 25.17
N TRP A 755 1.69 -0.84 25.32
CA TRP A 755 0.78 0.07 26.01
C TRP A 755 0.35 -0.55 27.32
N THR A 756 0.17 0.29 28.32
CA THR A 756 -0.41 -0.08 29.58
C THR A 756 -1.84 0.40 29.63
N THR A 757 -2.75 -0.45 30.03
CA THR A 757 -4.17 -0.13 30.20
C THR A 757 -4.63 -0.43 31.61
N ARG A 758 -5.62 0.33 32.08
CA ARG A 758 -6.29 0.06 33.35
C ARG A 758 -7.79 0.27 33.17
N GLN A 759 -8.56 -0.56 33.86
CA GLN A 759 -10.00 -0.39 33.88
C GLN A 759 -10.33 0.82 34.74
N VAL A 760 -11.16 1.71 34.21
CA VAL A 760 -11.70 2.86 34.93
C VAL A 760 -13.21 2.71 35.09
N VAL A 761 -13.76 3.40 36.08
CA VAL A 761 -15.18 3.41 36.39
C VAL A 761 -15.62 4.87 36.44
N ALA A 762 -16.69 5.18 35.71
CA ALA A 762 -17.34 6.49 35.85
C ALA A 762 -18.16 6.54 37.16
N MET A 763 -17.65 7.26 38.10
CA MET A 763 -18.26 7.42 39.42
C MET A 763 -19.11 8.68 39.45
N PHE A 764 -20.32 8.53 39.95
CA PHE A 764 -21.27 9.60 40.15
C PHE A 764 -21.61 9.70 41.62
N GLY A 765 -21.68 10.89 42.18
CA GLY A 765 -22.04 11.06 43.54
C GLY A 765 -22.40 12.51 43.86
N ARG A 766 -22.82 12.74 45.10
CA ARG A 766 -23.07 14.07 45.65
C ARG A 766 -22.15 14.29 46.82
N LEU A 767 -21.46 15.40 46.84
CA LEU A 767 -20.56 15.81 47.92
C LEU A 767 -21.23 16.83 48.80
N LEU A 768 -21.25 16.57 50.11
CA LEU A 768 -21.71 17.49 51.12
C LEU A 768 -20.58 17.74 52.11
N TRP A 769 -20.52 18.96 52.67
CA TRP A 769 -19.70 19.23 53.81
C TRP A 769 -20.32 18.59 55.10
N ARG A 770 -19.59 18.62 56.16
CA ARG A 770 -20.01 18.03 57.45
C ARG A 770 -21.30 18.63 57.99
N ASP A 771 -21.53 19.91 57.73
CA ASP A 771 -22.71 20.68 58.08
C ASP A 771 -23.93 20.41 57.18
N GLY A 772 -23.80 19.57 56.19
CA GLY A 772 -24.85 19.23 55.23
C GLY A 772 -24.96 20.17 54.04
N THR A 773 -24.14 21.22 53.96
CA THR A 773 -24.10 22.11 52.78
C THR A 773 -23.45 21.44 51.59
N PRO A 774 -23.90 21.72 50.33
CA PRO A 774 -23.28 21.15 49.14
C PRO A 774 -21.85 21.65 48.96
N VAL A 775 -21.00 20.79 48.52
CA VAL A 775 -19.64 21.16 48.03
C VAL A 775 -19.80 21.68 46.61
N ALA A 776 -20.03 22.98 46.48
CA ALA A 776 -20.34 23.60 45.20
C ALA A 776 -19.05 24.01 44.43
N ASN A 777 -19.06 23.85 43.11
CA ASN A 777 -18.02 24.32 42.19
C ASN A 777 -16.57 23.90 42.57
N ALA A 778 -16.41 22.76 43.22
CA ALA A 778 -15.13 22.26 43.69
C ALA A 778 -14.48 21.33 42.65
N ALA A 779 -13.15 21.40 42.53
CA ALA A 779 -12.39 20.45 41.78
C ALA A 779 -12.29 19.11 42.54
N VAL A 780 -12.59 18.00 41.86
CA VAL A 780 -12.49 16.63 42.35
C VAL A 780 -11.31 15.94 41.66
N HIS A 781 -10.18 15.90 42.31
CA HIS A 781 -8.99 15.21 41.83
C HIS A 781 -9.08 13.73 42.18
N ALA A 782 -8.89 12.89 41.18
CA ALA A 782 -8.81 11.44 41.31
C ALA A 782 -7.55 10.91 40.58
N PRO A 783 -7.08 9.70 40.86
CA PRO A 783 -5.97 9.11 40.15
C PRO A 783 -6.21 9.08 38.63
N GLY A 784 -5.51 9.96 37.90
CA GLY A 784 -5.59 10.07 36.44
C GLY A 784 -6.78 10.83 35.87
N ALA A 785 -7.58 11.52 36.71
CA ALA A 785 -8.72 12.29 36.24
C ALA A 785 -9.01 13.49 37.18
N ILE A 786 -9.67 14.49 36.62
CA ILE A 786 -10.20 15.65 37.35
C ILE A 786 -11.66 15.79 36.95
N GLY A 787 -12.55 15.85 37.92
CA GLY A 787 -13.95 16.21 37.78
C GLY A 787 -14.25 17.51 38.52
N ASN A 788 -15.46 18.05 38.35
CA ASN A 788 -15.94 19.19 39.11
C ASN A 788 -17.28 18.85 39.71
N THR A 789 -17.61 19.53 40.86
CA THR A 789 -18.96 19.51 41.40
C THR A 789 -19.77 20.66 40.81
N ASP A 790 -21.09 20.44 40.67
CA ASP A 790 -22.05 21.52 40.40
C ASP A 790 -22.45 22.30 41.67
N ASP A 791 -23.34 23.26 41.53
CA ASP A 791 -23.85 24.07 42.65
C ASP A 791 -24.56 23.26 43.74
N ALA A 792 -25.10 22.10 43.38
CA ALA A 792 -25.79 21.18 44.28
C ALA A 792 -24.86 20.10 44.87
N GLY A 793 -23.56 20.11 44.48
CA GLY A 793 -22.56 19.19 44.95
C GLY A 793 -22.50 17.88 44.18
N TYR A 794 -23.18 17.72 43.03
CA TYR A 794 -23.06 16.53 42.20
C TYR A 794 -21.76 16.55 41.38
N PHE A 795 -21.13 15.40 41.25
CA PHE A 795 -19.91 15.23 40.49
C PHE A 795 -19.92 13.97 39.68
N GLN A 796 -19.13 13.98 38.63
CA GLN A 796 -18.74 12.84 37.85
C GLN A 796 -17.21 12.80 37.70
N VAL A 797 -16.61 11.62 37.89
CA VAL A 797 -15.18 11.44 37.68
C VAL A 797 -14.89 10.01 37.19
N GLU A 798 -14.03 9.89 36.22
CA GLU A 798 -13.59 8.57 35.67
C GLU A 798 -12.26 8.20 36.30
N THR A 799 -12.25 7.18 37.17
CA THR A 799 -11.05 6.76 37.87
C THR A 799 -11.05 5.25 38.17
N VAL A 800 -10.01 4.74 38.82
CA VAL A 800 -9.94 3.34 39.24
C VAL A 800 -10.97 3.03 40.35
N ARG A 801 -11.35 1.74 40.48
CA ARG A 801 -12.41 1.28 41.40
C ARG A 801 -12.14 1.66 42.88
N ASP A 802 -10.90 1.54 43.31
CA ASP A 802 -10.46 1.94 44.63
C ASP A 802 -9.59 3.20 44.49
N ALA A 803 -10.20 4.34 44.74
CA ALA A 803 -9.57 5.65 44.58
C ALA A 803 -9.69 6.52 45.83
N VAL A 804 -8.77 7.42 46.00
CA VAL A 804 -8.90 8.53 46.96
C VAL A 804 -9.24 9.77 46.14
N LEU A 805 -10.40 10.31 46.36
CA LEU A 805 -10.83 11.57 45.78
C LEU A 805 -10.36 12.73 46.64
N THR A 806 -9.55 13.63 46.11
CA THR A 806 -9.14 14.86 46.76
C THR A 806 -10.01 16.02 46.24
N VAL A 807 -10.83 16.57 47.05
CA VAL A 807 -11.76 17.64 46.71
C VAL A 807 -11.16 18.98 47.15
N GLN A 808 -11.14 19.95 46.24
CA GLN A 808 -10.67 21.31 46.50
C GLN A 808 -11.73 22.34 46.13
N ALA A 809 -12.30 22.97 47.09
CA ALA A 809 -13.32 23.99 46.88
C ALA A 809 -12.71 25.38 46.56
N PRO A 810 -13.43 26.29 45.86
CA PRO A 810 -12.95 27.64 45.58
C PRO A 810 -12.59 28.49 46.79
N ASP A 811 -13.19 28.20 47.95
CA ASP A 811 -12.94 28.87 49.22
C ASP A 811 -11.67 28.34 49.96
N GLY A 812 -10.92 27.42 49.34
CA GLY A 812 -9.69 26.85 49.88
C GLY A 812 -9.89 25.63 50.79
N ARG A 813 -11.11 25.22 51.09
CA ARG A 813 -11.39 24.00 51.83
C ARG A 813 -11.03 22.77 51.01
N THR A 814 -10.39 21.80 51.63
CA THR A 814 -10.04 20.55 51.01
C THR A 814 -10.54 19.36 51.83
N CYS A 815 -10.83 18.26 51.18
CA CYS A 815 -11.06 16.96 51.82
C CYS A 815 -10.57 15.80 50.99
N GLU A 816 -10.26 14.71 51.69
CA GLU A 816 -9.89 13.44 51.04
C GLU A 816 -10.93 12.37 51.38
N LEU A 817 -11.40 11.67 50.35
CA LEU A 817 -12.46 10.66 50.45
C LEU A 817 -11.96 9.36 49.81
N PRO A 818 -11.64 8.33 50.60
CA PRO A 818 -11.43 7.01 50.03
C PRO A 818 -12.76 6.44 49.55
N VAL A 819 -12.86 6.16 48.28
CA VAL A 819 -14.06 5.58 47.68
C VAL A 819 -13.75 4.20 47.12
N ARG A 820 -14.70 3.28 47.30
CA ARG A 820 -14.62 1.95 46.67
C ARG A 820 -15.89 1.74 45.88
N ALA A 821 -15.74 1.70 44.57
CA ALA A 821 -16.86 1.59 43.64
C ALA A 821 -17.18 0.12 43.29
N SER A 822 -18.42 -0.28 43.53
CA SER A 822 -18.99 -1.48 42.95
C SER A 822 -19.51 -1.13 41.58
N ALA A 823 -18.68 -1.32 40.52
CA ALA A 823 -19.08 -1.00 39.17
C ALA A 823 -20.12 -2.01 38.65
N ARG A 824 -21.12 -1.50 37.95
CA ARG A 824 -22.01 -2.29 37.10
C ARG A 824 -21.25 -2.81 35.86
N PRO A 825 -21.79 -3.81 35.14
CA PRO A 825 -21.16 -4.28 33.90
C PRO A 825 -20.91 -3.18 32.86
N ASP A 826 -21.72 -2.11 32.90
CA ASP A 826 -21.63 -0.94 32.02
C ASP A 826 -20.53 0.07 32.39
N GLY A 827 -19.74 -0.20 33.43
CA GLY A 827 -18.65 0.66 33.86
C GLY A 827 -19.06 1.87 34.73
N TYR A 828 -20.31 1.96 35.15
CA TYR A 828 -20.80 3.03 35.95
C TYR A 828 -20.96 2.66 37.43
N ALA A 829 -20.68 3.57 38.34
CA ALA A 829 -20.86 3.39 39.76
C ALA A 829 -21.49 4.62 40.42
N ALA A 830 -22.64 4.42 41.07
CA ALA A 830 -23.26 5.45 41.88
C ALA A 830 -22.74 5.37 43.33
N LEU A 831 -22.05 6.39 43.78
CA LEU A 831 -21.49 6.48 45.13
C LEU A 831 -22.48 7.01 46.16
N GLY A 832 -23.64 7.50 45.68
CA GLY A 832 -24.63 8.14 46.54
C GLY A 832 -24.15 9.47 47.13
N THR A 833 -24.56 9.79 48.35
CA THR A 833 -24.15 11.03 49.04
C THR A 833 -22.94 10.75 49.90
N LEU A 834 -21.83 11.43 49.61
CA LEU A 834 -20.59 11.37 50.36
C LEU A 834 -20.46 12.64 51.22
N ARG A 835 -19.88 12.49 52.39
CA ARG A 835 -19.63 13.61 53.29
C ARG A 835 -18.13 13.86 53.46
N CYS A 836 -17.70 15.07 53.13
CA CYS A 836 -16.37 15.58 53.44
C CYS A 836 -16.23 15.75 54.98
N ALA A 837 -15.54 14.83 55.59
CA ALA A 837 -15.03 15.05 56.93
C ALA A 837 -13.91 16.09 56.85
N GLY A 838 -13.95 17.18 57.62
CA GLY A 838 -13.01 18.28 57.52
C GLY A 838 -11.54 17.88 57.59
N PRO A 839 -10.60 18.80 57.37
CA PRO A 839 -9.19 18.49 57.10
C PRO A 839 -8.61 17.63 58.23
N SER A 840 -8.12 16.46 57.91
CA SER A 840 -7.18 15.75 58.73
C SER A 840 -5.92 16.61 58.71
N LEU A 841 -5.59 17.26 59.83
CA LEU A 841 -4.32 17.99 60.05
C LEU A 841 -3.18 16.96 59.94
N VAL A 842 -2.73 16.66 58.72
CA VAL A 842 -1.44 16.02 58.55
C VAL A 842 -0.40 17.09 58.82
N ASN A 843 0.17 17.05 60.02
CA ASN A 843 1.36 17.82 60.41
C ASN A 843 2.42 17.65 59.31
N ARG A 844 2.61 18.74 58.54
CA ARG A 844 3.88 18.89 57.78
C ARG A 844 4.97 19.13 58.79
N ILE A 845 5.63 18.08 59.23
CA ILE A 845 6.98 18.20 59.78
C ILE A 845 7.88 18.59 58.63
N ALA A 846 8.22 19.88 58.62
CA ALA A 846 9.26 20.42 57.80
C ALA A 846 10.61 19.88 58.30
N ASP A 847 11.17 18.89 57.67
CA ASP A 847 12.62 18.61 57.82
C ASP A 847 13.39 19.50 56.82
N ALA A 848 13.70 20.69 57.38
CA ALA A 848 14.83 21.46 56.89
C ALA A 848 16.07 20.98 57.63
N ARG A 849 17.04 20.41 56.91
CA ARG A 849 18.46 20.37 57.29
C ARG A 849 19.33 19.98 56.09
N PRO A 850 20.64 20.38 56.14
CA PRO A 850 21.19 21.55 55.44
C PRO A 850 21.81 21.19 54.11
#